data_1dedf278aca0dd2a41a549467eab2780
#
_entry.id   1dedf278aca0dd2a41a549467eab2780
#
_cell.length_a   1.000
_cell.length_b   1.000
_cell.length_c   1.000
_cell.angle_alpha   90.00
_cell.angle_beta   90.00
_cell.angle_gamma   90.00
#
_symmetry.space_group_name_H-M   'P 1'
#
loop_
_entity.id
_entity.type
_entity.pdbx_description
1 polymer ?
#
loop_
_entity_poly.entity_id
_entity_poly.type
_entity_poly.pdbx_seq_one_letter_code
_entity_poly.pdbx_strand_id
1 'polypeptide(L)'
;MAAFKVNGKNVCPEKNQKLLRFLRDELRLTSVKDGCSEGACGACTVIIDGKTCKACVPDTDSLSGREIITVEGLTEWERQVYTSAYGKAGAVQCGFCIPGMVMCTKALLDENMEPTDDEIRYALRNNYCRCTGYVKIMDAVRLAAKILKKGEIPDDGDPNWTIGNRVARIDVAEKVLGTGKYPDDFYLDGMLYGSALRSRYARARVLSIDTSKAKELPGVEAVVTAADIPGENKIGHLKHDQYTLIPVGGLVHYLGDAVALVAAKDRETVEKAKKLIKVDYEVLPHVHTIEEAAALDAPKVFDEEDSNVCAHKHISRGNAEEAIRNSKYVISHHFETPWTEHAFLEPECAVAFYDEDGDVFIYSADQSAHQTRHECSLLLGTDKVKVQNALVGGGFGGKEDMTVQHLAALLTYVTKKPVKVKLTRAESLLIHPKRHPFYMDMTMGCDEEGNIMGVKAIVSSDTGAFASLGGPVLERACTHAAGPYHYENFDIEGTAYYTNNPPAGAFRGFGVTQTCFATETLLNMMADKVGITPWEIRYRNAIRPGEVLPNGQIVDASTGLVETLEAVKEDYDAAMTAGKPVGIGCAMKNAGVGVGIPDTGRVKLIVEDDEKLHIYSGASCIGQGLGTVLVQMVVTNTDLKHEDIVYERSNTWISPDSGTTSGSRQTLVTGEACRRACEKLMEDRTAGKQLKDMKGKVYYGEYLAKTDPLGANVPNPVSHVAYGYATQICVLDKKSGKLESIVAAHDVGKAVNPLSCEGQIEGGVVMSMGYALREQYPIDENCKPIQKYGSLGLFRSHEVPKIKAIVVDKPGLKVACGAIGIGEITSIPTAPAIADAYFRYDGIRRYNLPLTDTPYERKG
;
A
#
# COMPACT_ATOMS: atom_id res chain seq x y z
N MET A 1 -9.75 -42.10 -1.06
CA MET A 1 -8.82 -41.13 -0.41
C MET A 1 -7.42 -41.41 -0.92
N ALA A 2 -6.77 -40.42 -1.49
CA ALA A 2 -5.47 -40.54 -2.12
C ALA A 2 -4.35 -40.40 -1.06
N ALA A 3 -3.45 -41.38 -0.99
CA ALA A 3 -2.25 -41.31 -0.19
C ALA A 3 -1.12 -40.66 -1.02
N PHE A 4 -0.44 -39.64 -0.47
CA PHE A 4 0.68 -38.96 -1.11
C PHE A 4 1.72 -38.55 -0.05
N LYS A 5 2.82 -37.95 -0.47
CA LYS A 5 3.85 -37.46 0.46
C LYS A 5 3.85 -35.93 0.54
N VAL A 6 4.05 -35.40 1.74
CA VAL A 6 4.32 -33.98 1.98
C VAL A 6 5.59 -33.85 2.80
N ASN A 7 6.62 -33.19 2.24
CA ASN A 7 7.93 -33.04 2.88
C ASN A 7 8.51 -34.39 3.37
N GLY A 8 8.43 -35.42 2.53
CA GLY A 8 8.91 -36.77 2.82
C GLY A 8 8.00 -37.64 3.72
N LYS A 9 6.93 -37.07 4.31
CA LYS A 9 6.00 -37.80 5.18
C LYS A 9 4.75 -38.29 4.42
N ASN A 10 4.34 -39.54 4.62
CA ASN A 10 3.09 -40.06 4.06
C ASN A 10 1.89 -39.39 4.74
N VAL A 11 0.93 -38.92 3.96
CA VAL A 11 -0.33 -38.32 4.42
C VAL A 11 -1.52 -38.90 3.64
N CYS A 12 -2.70 -38.91 4.29
CA CYS A 12 -3.94 -39.37 3.68
C CYS A 12 -5.06 -38.46 4.20
N PRO A 13 -5.52 -37.44 3.41
CA PRO A 13 -6.63 -36.60 3.82
C PRO A 13 -7.91 -37.38 4.11
N GLU A 14 -8.68 -36.98 5.12
CA GLU A 14 -9.95 -37.66 5.47
C GLU A 14 -11.06 -37.40 4.43
N LYS A 15 -10.98 -36.30 3.71
CA LYS A 15 -11.93 -35.90 2.65
C LYS A 15 -11.21 -35.26 1.47
N ASN A 16 -11.85 -35.31 0.29
CA ASN A 16 -11.39 -34.57 -0.86
C ASN A 16 -11.55 -33.06 -0.66
N GLN A 17 -10.47 -32.30 -0.86
CA GLN A 17 -10.45 -30.83 -0.72
C GLN A 17 -9.29 -30.23 -1.52
N LYS A 18 -9.25 -28.89 -1.65
CA LYS A 18 -8.10 -28.22 -2.26
C LYS A 18 -6.81 -28.47 -1.47
N LEU A 19 -5.72 -28.78 -2.16
CA LEU A 19 -4.41 -29.02 -1.52
C LEU A 19 -4.03 -27.88 -0.59
N LEU A 20 -4.29 -26.62 -0.98
CA LEU A 20 -4.05 -25.44 -0.15
C LEU A 20 -4.72 -25.56 1.23
N ARG A 21 -5.96 -25.99 1.28
CA ARG A 21 -6.71 -26.17 2.55
C ARG A 21 -6.12 -27.28 3.39
N PHE A 22 -5.81 -28.41 2.79
CA PHE A 22 -5.17 -29.52 3.49
C PHE A 22 -3.83 -29.12 4.11
N LEU A 23 -2.94 -28.46 3.31
CA LEU A 23 -1.64 -28.03 3.80
C LEU A 23 -1.75 -27.02 4.95
N ARG A 24 -2.64 -26.05 4.85
CA ARG A 24 -2.79 -24.97 5.84
C ARG A 24 -3.63 -25.38 7.04
N ASP A 25 -4.83 -25.89 6.80
CA ASP A 25 -5.83 -26.08 7.85
C ASP A 25 -5.64 -27.40 8.62
N GLU A 26 -5.07 -28.44 8.00
CA GLU A 26 -4.80 -29.72 8.66
C GLU A 26 -3.32 -29.89 9.05
N LEU A 27 -2.39 -29.68 8.11
CA LEU A 27 -0.96 -29.88 8.37
C LEU A 27 -0.26 -28.65 8.98
N ARG A 28 -0.93 -27.52 9.06
CA ARG A 28 -0.39 -26.25 9.60
C ARG A 28 0.88 -25.74 8.90
N LEU A 29 1.04 -26.07 7.61
CA LEU A 29 2.15 -25.59 6.79
C LEU A 29 1.83 -24.19 6.27
N THR A 30 2.10 -23.17 7.09
CA THR A 30 1.68 -21.78 6.86
C THR A 30 2.56 -21.02 5.91
N SER A 31 3.73 -21.57 5.49
CA SER A 31 4.51 -20.98 4.39
C SER A 31 3.72 -20.94 3.07
N VAL A 32 2.76 -21.85 2.89
CA VAL A 32 1.87 -21.89 1.73
C VAL A 32 0.77 -20.84 1.94
N LYS A 33 0.94 -19.65 1.37
CA LYS A 33 0.07 -18.50 1.62
C LYS A 33 -1.19 -18.51 0.74
N ASP A 34 -2.33 -18.16 1.33
CA ASP A 34 -3.61 -18.04 0.62
C ASP A 34 -3.90 -16.59 0.22
N GLY A 35 -3.46 -16.19 -0.97
CA GLY A 35 -3.66 -14.82 -1.48
C GLY A 35 -4.91 -14.63 -2.33
N CYS A 36 -5.29 -15.58 -3.19
CA CYS A 36 -6.44 -15.39 -4.08
C CYS A 36 -7.39 -16.58 -4.13
N SER A 37 -6.94 -17.78 -3.81
CA SER A 37 -7.69 -19.05 -3.95
C SER A 37 -8.30 -19.30 -5.35
N GLU A 38 -7.85 -18.58 -6.40
CA GLU A 38 -8.38 -18.65 -7.77
C GLU A 38 -7.32 -18.98 -8.83
N GLY A 39 -6.13 -19.44 -8.40
CA GLY A 39 -5.04 -19.83 -9.31
C GLY A 39 -4.28 -18.65 -9.93
N ALA A 40 -4.51 -17.40 -9.52
CA ALA A 40 -3.90 -16.22 -10.15
C ALA A 40 -2.56 -15.80 -9.53
N CYS A 41 -2.51 -15.57 -8.19
CA CYS A 41 -1.43 -14.83 -7.54
C CYS A 41 -0.11 -15.61 -7.35
N GLY A 42 -0.15 -16.94 -7.23
CA GLY A 42 1.04 -17.77 -7.02
C GLY A 42 1.63 -17.76 -5.60
N ALA A 43 1.03 -17.06 -4.62
CA ALA A 43 1.52 -17.06 -3.24
C ALA A 43 1.49 -18.45 -2.59
N CYS A 44 0.65 -19.35 -3.09
CA CYS A 44 0.52 -20.75 -2.64
C CYS A 44 1.35 -21.73 -3.47
N THR A 45 2.40 -21.31 -4.14
CA THR A 45 3.25 -22.19 -4.94
C THR A 45 3.98 -23.20 -4.08
N VAL A 46 3.88 -24.47 -4.46
CA VAL A 46 4.59 -25.63 -3.92
C VAL A 46 5.27 -26.38 -5.08
N ILE A 47 6.14 -27.35 -4.77
CA ILE A 47 6.70 -28.25 -5.78
C ILE A 47 5.97 -29.57 -5.68
N ILE A 48 5.50 -30.11 -6.81
CA ILE A 48 4.90 -31.43 -6.95
C ILE A 48 5.72 -32.22 -7.97
N ASP A 49 6.36 -33.29 -7.56
CA ASP A 49 7.25 -34.12 -8.40
C ASP A 49 8.26 -33.27 -9.19
N GLY A 50 8.96 -32.37 -8.53
CA GLY A 50 9.99 -31.49 -9.11
C GLY A 50 9.44 -30.26 -9.87
N LYS A 51 8.14 -30.09 -10.05
CA LYS A 51 7.55 -28.98 -10.81
C LYS A 51 6.72 -28.06 -9.93
N THR A 52 6.78 -26.74 -10.20
CA THR A 52 5.97 -25.76 -9.48
C THR A 52 4.48 -25.91 -9.78
N CYS A 53 3.67 -25.88 -8.71
CA CYS A 53 2.23 -25.96 -8.78
C CYS A 53 1.60 -24.97 -7.77
N LYS A 54 0.47 -24.35 -8.12
CA LYS A 54 -0.30 -23.51 -7.19
C LYS A 54 -1.23 -24.42 -6.38
N ALA A 55 -1.01 -24.54 -5.07
CA ALA A 55 -1.74 -25.46 -4.19
C ALA A 55 -3.27 -25.22 -4.14
N CYS A 56 -3.74 -24.04 -4.52
CA CYS A 56 -5.18 -23.75 -4.61
C CYS A 56 -5.88 -24.39 -5.83
N VAL A 57 -5.12 -25.00 -6.77
CA VAL A 57 -5.69 -25.57 -7.99
C VAL A 57 -6.04 -27.04 -7.83
N PRO A 58 -5.11 -27.99 -7.47
CA PRO A 58 -5.43 -29.40 -7.40
C PRO A 58 -6.28 -29.74 -6.17
N ASP A 59 -7.14 -30.76 -6.37
CA ASP A 59 -7.83 -31.45 -5.28
C ASP A 59 -6.96 -32.60 -4.76
N THR A 60 -7.06 -32.90 -3.47
CA THR A 60 -6.25 -33.92 -2.81
C THR A 60 -6.39 -35.30 -3.43
N ASP A 61 -7.58 -35.68 -3.95
CA ASP A 61 -7.79 -36.99 -4.59
C ASP A 61 -6.99 -37.16 -5.90
N SER A 62 -6.60 -36.07 -6.56
CA SER A 62 -5.78 -36.08 -7.79
C SER A 62 -4.28 -36.32 -7.53
N LEU A 63 -3.85 -36.40 -6.25
CA LEU A 63 -2.45 -36.39 -5.86
C LEU A 63 -1.91 -37.75 -5.41
N SER A 64 -2.62 -38.84 -5.66
CA SER A 64 -2.20 -40.19 -5.26
C SER A 64 -0.80 -40.54 -5.73
N GLY A 65 0.07 -40.95 -4.79
CA GLY A 65 1.48 -41.33 -5.06
C GLY A 65 2.43 -40.17 -5.36
N ARG A 66 1.96 -38.93 -5.37
CA ARG A 66 2.78 -37.73 -5.63
C ARG A 66 3.60 -37.32 -4.42
N GLU A 67 4.67 -36.55 -4.66
CA GLU A 67 5.50 -35.93 -3.62
C GLU A 67 5.36 -34.41 -3.69
N ILE A 68 4.96 -33.81 -2.57
CA ILE A 68 4.78 -32.36 -2.42
C ILE A 68 5.85 -31.82 -1.51
N ILE A 69 6.52 -30.75 -1.93
CA ILE A 69 7.53 -30.03 -1.14
C ILE A 69 7.05 -28.59 -0.93
N THR A 70 7.05 -28.15 0.32
CA THR A 70 6.85 -26.76 0.76
C THR A 70 8.15 -26.20 1.32
N VAL A 71 8.17 -24.91 1.70
CA VAL A 71 9.36 -24.28 2.31
C VAL A 71 9.80 -25.00 3.60
N GLU A 72 8.86 -25.56 4.35
CA GLU A 72 9.15 -26.36 5.55
C GLU A 72 9.94 -27.64 5.24
N GLY A 73 9.90 -28.12 3.99
CA GLY A 73 10.66 -29.29 3.51
C GLY A 73 12.06 -28.98 2.99
N LEU A 74 12.50 -27.72 2.99
CA LEU A 74 13.84 -27.33 2.60
C LEU A 74 14.86 -27.90 3.59
N THR A 75 16.04 -28.33 3.09
CA THR A 75 17.20 -28.68 3.93
C THR A 75 17.72 -27.46 4.69
N GLU A 76 18.47 -27.69 5.76
CA GLU A 76 19.03 -26.58 6.55
C GLU A 76 19.96 -25.70 5.70
N TRP A 77 20.74 -26.32 4.81
CA TRP A 77 21.58 -25.59 3.86
C TRP A 77 20.77 -24.69 2.91
N GLU A 78 19.71 -25.22 2.30
CA GLU A 78 18.84 -24.43 1.41
C GLU A 78 18.18 -23.28 2.15
N ARG A 79 17.73 -23.47 3.39
CA ARG A 79 17.17 -22.41 4.25
C ARG A 79 18.18 -21.28 4.44
N GLN A 80 19.43 -21.60 4.75
CA GLN A 80 20.50 -20.61 4.92
C GLN A 80 20.80 -19.89 3.61
N VAL A 81 20.90 -20.61 2.49
CA VAL A 81 21.14 -20.04 1.16
C VAL A 81 20.05 -19.05 0.77
N TYR A 82 18.78 -19.45 0.81
CA TYR A 82 17.69 -18.58 0.39
C TYR A 82 17.52 -17.39 1.35
N THR A 83 17.66 -17.58 2.65
CA THR A 83 17.62 -16.46 3.62
C THR A 83 18.73 -15.45 3.33
N SER A 84 19.96 -15.90 3.13
CA SER A 84 21.09 -15.03 2.79
C SER A 84 20.89 -14.32 1.45
N ALA A 85 20.54 -15.06 0.40
CA ALA A 85 20.40 -14.51 -0.95
C ALA A 85 19.29 -13.46 -1.04
N TYR A 86 18.10 -13.76 -0.52
CA TYR A 86 16.96 -12.83 -0.52
C TYR A 86 17.19 -11.62 0.39
N GLY A 87 17.88 -11.81 1.52
CA GLY A 87 18.23 -10.73 2.43
C GLY A 87 19.25 -9.77 1.83
N LYS A 88 20.41 -10.29 1.36
CA LYS A 88 21.48 -9.49 0.77
C LYS A 88 21.06 -8.75 -0.51
N ALA A 89 20.21 -9.35 -1.33
CA ALA A 89 19.65 -8.71 -2.50
C ALA A 89 18.59 -7.63 -2.17
N GLY A 90 18.07 -7.59 -0.93
CA GLY A 90 16.95 -6.70 -0.57
C GLY A 90 15.60 -7.13 -1.19
N ALA A 91 15.45 -8.41 -1.51
CA ALA A 91 14.30 -8.96 -2.24
C ALA A 91 13.03 -9.09 -1.41
N VAL A 92 13.11 -8.86 -0.09
CA VAL A 92 12.00 -9.05 0.84
C VAL A 92 11.40 -7.70 1.24
N GLN A 93 10.07 -7.52 1.04
CA GLN A 93 9.33 -6.38 1.60
C GLN A 93 8.23 -6.89 2.53
N CYS A 94 6.95 -6.93 2.09
CA CYS A 94 5.89 -7.45 2.95
C CYS A 94 6.05 -8.96 3.27
N GLY A 95 6.69 -9.73 2.39
CA GLY A 95 7.03 -11.14 2.59
C GLY A 95 5.97 -12.14 2.14
N PHE A 96 4.74 -11.71 1.88
CA PHE A 96 3.62 -12.62 1.61
C PHE A 96 3.81 -13.50 0.36
N CYS A 97 4.45 -12.98 -0.69
CA CYS A 97 4.75 -13.74 -1.91
C CYS A 97 6.04 -14.57 -1.81
N ILE A 98 6.92 -14.27 -0.85
CA ILE A 98 8.30 -14.75 -0.86
C ILE A 98 8.42 -16.27 -0.71
N PRO A 99 7.69 -16.96 0.19
CA PRO A 99 7.76 -18.43 0.25
C PRO A 99 7.45 -19.10 -1.11
N GLY A 100 6.42 -18.60 -1.83
CA GLY A 100 6.11 -19.08 -3.18
C GLY A 100 7.19 -18.78 -4.21
N MET A 101 7.85 -17.61 -4.11
CA MET A 101 9.00 -17.25 -4.96
C MET A 101 10.22 -18.13 -4.67
N VAL A 102 10.47 -18.48 -3.41
CA VAL A 102 11.54 -19.42 -3.00
C VAL A 102 11.29 -20.80 -3.60
N MET A 103 10.06 -21.28 -3.60
CA MET A 103 9.75 -22.58 -4.24
C MET A 103 9.97 -22.55 -5.76
N CYS A 104 9.65 -21.42 -6.41
CA CYS A 104 9.98 -21.23 -7.83
C CYS A 104 11.49 -21.19 -8.07
N THR A 105 12.24 -20.53 -7.20
CA THR A 105 13.70 -20.44 -7.27
C THR A 105 14.32 -21.83 -7.09
N LYS A 106 13.87 -22.59 -6.08
CA LYS A 106 14.35 -23.96 -5.87
C LYS A 106 14.11 -24.83 -7.09
N ALA A 107 12.88 -24.86 -7.61
CA ALA A 107 12.58 -25.69 -8.77
C ALA A 107 13.43 -25.32 -9.99
N LEU A 108 13.70 -24.04 -10.21
CA LEU A 108 14.60 -23.58 -11.28
C LEU A 108 16.05 -24.03 -11.04
N LEU A 109 16.57 -23.84 -9.83
CA LEU A 109 17.98 -24.13 -9.51
C LEU A 109 18.25 -25.62 -9.35
N ASP A 110 17.26 -26.44 -9.02
CA ASP A 110 17.35 -27.90 -9.05
C ASP A 110 17.53 -28.43 -10.51
N GLU A 111 16.99 -27.70 -11.50
CA GLU A 111 17.07 -28.05 -12.91
C GLU A 111 18.30 -27.39 -13.60
N ASN A 112 18.55 -26.11 -13.32
CA ASN A 112 19.62 -25.33 -13.94
C ASN A 112 20.28 -24.38 -12.92
N MET A 113 21.53 -24.68 -12.55
CA MET A 113 22.33 -23.88 -11.61
C MET A 113 22.91 -22.59 -12.20
N GLU A 114 22.81 -22.38 -13.50
CA GLU A 114 23.29 -21.17 -14.21
C GLU A 114 22.18 -20.57 -15.09
N PRO A 115 21.04 -20.18 -14.49
CA PRO A 115 19.92 -19.69 -15.27
C PRO A 115 20.23 -18.31 -15.88
N THR A 116 19.82 -18.14 -17.12
CA THR A 116 19.79 -16.84 -17.79
C THR A 116 18.69 -15.95 -17.18
N ASP A 117 18.76 -14.64 -17.43
CA ASP A 117 17.73 -13.69 -16.98
C ASP A 117 16.33 -14.06 -17.50
N ASP A 118 16.22 -14.53 -18.72
CA ASP A 118 14.95 -14.94 -19.30
C ASP A 118 14.39 -16.21 -18.64
N GLU A 119 15.23 -17.17 -18.28
CA GLU A 119 14.82 -18.35 -17.52
C GLU A 119 14.36 -17.98 -16.11
N ILE A 120 15.04 -17.05 -15.43
CA ILE A 120 14.61 -16.52 -14.12
C ILE A 120 13.24 -15.83 -14.26
N ARG A 121 13.09 -14.93 -15.24
CA ARG A 121 11.81 -14.24 -15.51
C ARG A 121 10.69 -15.25 -15.78
N TYR A 122 10.99 -16.27 -16.58
CA TYR A 122 10.03 -17.31 -16.93
C TYR A 122 9.63 -18.17 -15.73
N ALA A 123 10.57 -18.56 -14.88
CA ALA A 123 10.30 -19.34 -13.66
C ALA A 123 9.36 -18.58 -12.70
N LEU A 124 9.54 -17.28 -12.55
CA LEU A 124 8.76 -16.41 -11.66
C LEU A 124 7.44 -15.91 -12.26
N ARG A 125 7.16 -16.12 -13.55
CA ARG A 125 6.03 -15.52 -14.31
C ARG A 125 4.64 -15.77 -13.71
N ASN A 126 4.48 -16.83 -12.94
CA ASN A 126 3.21 -17.24 -12.35
C ASN A 126 2.98 -16.71 -10.93
N ASN A 127 3.93 -15.95 -10.41
CA ASN A 127 3.89 -15.40 -9.06
C ASN A 127 3.84 -13.87 -9.13
N TYR A 128 2.83 -13.26 -8.51
CA TYR A 128 2.75 -11.82 -8.37
C TYR A 128 3.52 -11.34 -7.15
N CYS A 129 4.16 -10.18 -7.30
CA CYS A 129 4.62 -9.35 -6.20
C CYS A 129 4.17 -7.91 -6.45
N ARG A 130 3.50 -7.30 -5.48
CA ARG A 130 3.04 -5.90 -5.59
C ARG A 130 4.06 -4.89 -5.02
N CYS A 131 5.00 -5.38 -4.20
CA CYS A 131 5.89 -4.53 -3.40
C CYS A 131 7.22 -4.21 -4.09
N THR A 132 7.86 -5.20 -4.75
CA THR A 132 9.31 -5.18 -5.05
C THR A 132 9.65 -4.74 -6.48
N GLY A 133 8.68 -4.72 -7.39
CA GLY A 133 8.98 -4.54 -8.81
C GLY A 133 9.81 -5.68 -9.43
N TYR A 134 9.99 -6.79 -8.72
CA TYR A 134 10.71 -8.00 -9.13
C TYR A 134 12.23 -7.89 -9.28
N VAL A 135 12.82 -6.71 -9.48
CA VAL A 135 14.25 -6.52 -9.77
C VAL A 135 15.12 -7.24 -8.74
N LYS A 136 14.92 -6.91 -7.46
CA LYS A 136 15.70 -7.51 -6.37
C LYS A 136 15.39 -9.00 -6.13
N ILE A 137 14.21 -9.48 -6.51
CA ILE A 137 13.90 -10.92 -6.46
C ILE A 137 14.74 -11.67 -7.52
N MET A 138 14.90 -11.12 -8.71
CA MET A 138 15.76 -11.70 -9.74
C MET A 138 17.23 -11.72 -9.31
N ASP A 139 17.70 -10.64 -8.65
CA ASP A 139 19.04 -10.58 -8.06
C ASP A 139 19.23 -11.65 -6.98
N ALA A 140 18.20 -11.89 -6.15
CA ALA A 140 18.23 -12.96 -5.14
C ALA A 140 18.36 -14.35 -5.78
N VAL A 141 17.66 -14.61 -6.88
CA VAL A 141 17.80 -15.89 -7.62
C VAL A 141 19.23 -16.08 -8.14
N ARG A 142 19.81 -15.03 -8.76
CA ARG A 142 21.22 -15.06 -9.23
C ARG A 142 22.20 -15.30 -8.09
N LEU A 143 21.97 -14.65 -6.97
CA LEU A 143 22.82 -14.79 -5.78
C LEU A 143 22.69 -16.20 -5.16
N ALA A 144 21.46 -16.74 -5.06
CA ALA A 144 21.23 -18.11 -4.60
C ALA A 144 21.93 -19.15 -5.48
N ALA A 145 21.84 -19.02 -6.82
CA ALA A 145 22.55 -19.87 -7.76
C ALA A 145 24.07 -19.82 -7.53
N LYS A 146 24.63 -18.64 -7.35
CA LYS A 146 26.07 -18.44 -7.09
C LYS A 146 26.52 -19.08 -5.77
N ILE A 147 25.72 -18.94 -4.69
CA ILE A 147 26.02 -19.53 -3.38
C ILE A 147 25.96 -21.05 -3.46
N LEU A 148 24.90 -21.62 -4.05
CA LEU A 148 24.73 -23.07 -4.21
C LEU A 148 25.87 -23.69 -5.02
N LYS A 149 26.32 -23.03 -6.10
CA LYS A 149 27.45 -23.48 -6.93
C LYS A 149 28.78 -23.47 -6.17
N LYS A 150 29.01 -22.43 -5.34
CA LYS A 150 30.25 -22.34 -4.54
C LYS A 150 30.24 -23.25 -3.33
N GLY A 151 29.08 -23.63 -2.81
CA GLY A 151 28.89 -24.41 -1.58
C GLY A 151 29.21 -23.62 -0.30
N GLU A 152 29.29 -22.29 -0.37
CA GLU A 152 29.57 -21.42 0.78
C GLU A 152 28.78 -20.11 0.69
N ILE A 153 28.28 -19.62 1.80
CA ILE A 153 27.66 -18.29 1.93
C ILE A 153 28.80 -17.27 2.09
N PRO A 154 28.85 -16.21 1.27
CA PRO A 154 29.87 -15.17 1.43
C PRO A 154 29.83 -14.57 2.84
N ASP A 155 30.99 -14.57 3.51
CA ASP A 155 31.18 -13.84 4.76
C ASP A 155 31.59 -12.39 4.39
N ASP A 156 30.64 -11.46 4.47
CA ASP A 156 30.86 -10.05 4.19
C ASP A 156 31.24 -9.27 5.48
N GLY A 157 31.52 -10.00 6.57
CA GLY A 157 31.73 -9.45 7.91
C GLY A 157 30.43 -8.90 8.55
N ASP A 158 30.57 -8.29 9.73
CA ASP A 158 29.43 -7.64 10.39
C ASP A 158 29.09 -6.31 9.67
N PRO A 159 27.89 -6.17 9.09
CA PRO A 159 27.55 -4.95 8.38
C PRO A 159 27.44 -3.76 9.34
N ASN A 160 27.88 -2.60 8.88
CA ASN A 160 27.65 -1.36 9.60
C ASN A 160 26.16 -0.99 9.58
N TRP A 161 25.50 -0.99 10.73
CA TRP A 161 24.07 -0.70 10.87
C TRP A 161 23.74 0.78 11.04
N THR A 162 24.70 1.68 10.91
CA THR A 162 24.40 3.12 10.94
C THR A 162 23.65 3.56 9.68
N ILE A 163 22.91 4.67 9.80
CA ILE A 163 22.21 5.31 8.67
C ILE A 163 23.15 5.55 7.49
N GLY A 164 22.68 5.29 6.28
CA GLY A 164 23.45 5.39 5.03
C GLY A 164 24.03 4.07 4.55
N ASN A 165 24.00 3.04 5.38
CA ASN A 165 24.54 1.73 5.03
C ASN A 165 23.45 0.75 4.55
N ARG A 166 23.86 -0.15 3.64
CA ARG A 166 23.03 -1.19 3.04
C ARG A 166 23.00 -2.39 3.97
N VAL A 167 21.89 -2.61 4.65
CA VAL A 167 21.70 -3.77 5.53
C VAL A 167 20.49 -4.58 5.12
N ALA A 168 20.55 -5.89 5.30
CA ALA A 168 19.40 -6.75 5.15
C ALA A 168 18.35 -6.41 6.23
N ARG A 169 17.09 -6.62 5.92
CA ARG A 169 16.00 -6.41 6.90
C ARG A 169 16.13 -7.37 8.08
N ILE A 170 15.74 -6.91 9.27
CA ILE A 170 15.73 -7.72 10.49
C ILE A 170 14.79 -8.93 10.43
N ASP A 171 13.73 -8.85 9.60
CA ASP A 171 12.65 -9.85 9.49
C ASP A 171 12.78 -10.75 8.24
N VAL A 172 13.99 -10.83 7.63
CA VAL A 172 14.20 -11.63 6.39
C VAL A 172 13.92 -13.11 6.62
N ALA A 173 14.51 -13.71 7.65
CA ALA A 173 14.44 -15.17 7.87
C ALA A 173 12.98 -15.63 8.03
N GLU A 174 12.21 -14.94 8.89
CA GLU A 174 10.81 -15.31 9.12
C GLU A 174 9.93 -15.20 7.87
N LYS A 175 10.25 -14.27 6.96
CA LYS A 175 9.51 -14.06 5.69
C LYS A 175 9.93 -15.01 4.59
N VAL A 176 11.23 -15.29 4.46
CA VAL A 176 11.76 -16.24 3.47
C VAL A 176 11.34 -17.67 3.81
N LEU A 177 11.42 -18.03 5.07
CA LEU A 177 11.09 -19.37 5.56
C LEU A 177 9.58 -19.55 5.84
N GLY A 178 8.79 -18.49 5.74
CA GLY A 178 7.35 -18.52 5.97
C GLY A 178 6.94 -18.78 7.42
N THR A 179 7.87 -18.65 8.37
CA THR A 179 7.64 -18.84 9.82
C THR A 179 7.00 -17.61 10.47
N GLY A 180 7.16 -16.44 9.87
CA GLY A 180 6.48 -15.22 10.29
C GLY A 180 4.97 -15.31 10.06
N LYS A 181 4.19 -14.89 11.08
CA LYS A 181 2.74 -15.08 11.09
C LYS A 181 2.00 -13.85 10.60
N TYR A 182 1.12 -14.03 9.62
CA TYR A 182 0.04 -13.13 9.24
C TYR A 182 -1.24 -13.53 9.99
N PRO A 183 -2.28 -12.71 10.09
CA PRO A 183 -3.50 -13.06 10.84
C PRO A 183 -4.11 -14.41 10.44
N ASP A 184 -4.09 -14.76 9.13
CA ASP A 184 -4.61 -16.06 8.66
C ASP A 184 -3.79 -17.27 9.16
N ASP A 185 -2.56 -17.05 9.63
CA ASP A 185 -1.67 -18.13 10.11
C ASP A 185 -1.88 -18.48 11.60
N PHE A 186 -2.73 -17.74 12.32
CA PHE A 186 -3.10 -18.09 13.69
C PHE A 186 -4.25 -19.09 13.71
N TYR A 187 -4.08 -20.14 14.48
CA TYR A 187 -5.08 -21.16 14.75
C TYR A 187 -5.15 -21.37 16.26
N LEU A 188 -6.32 -21.13 16.84
CA LEU A 188 -6.57 -21.22 18.27
C LEU A 188 -7.55 -22.39 18.56
N ASP A 189 -7.44 -22.97 19.73
CA ASP A 189 -8.32 -24.07 20.12
C ASP A 189 -9.78 -23.62 20.18
N GLY A 190 -10.68 -24.40 19.61
CA GLY A 190 -12.10 -24.06 19.53
C GLY A 190 -12.45 -22.87 18.64
N MET A 191 -11.51 -22.40 17.81
CA MET A 191 -11.70 -21.24 16.93
C MET A 191 -12.82 -21.44 15.92
N LEU A 192 -13.70 -20.46 15.85
CA LEU A 192 -14.77 -20.35 14.86
C LEU A 192 -14.31 -19.54 13.63
N TYR A 193 -15.03 -19.71 12.54
CA TYR A 193 -14.91 -18.92 11.33
C TYR A 193 -16.12 -17.98 11.22
N GLY A 194 -15.84 -16.70 10.89
CA GLY A 194 -16.85 -15.68 10.73
C GLY A 194 -16.89 -15.12 9.31
N SER A 195 -18.08 -14.73 8.84
CA SER A 195 -18.26 -14.00 7.59
C SER A 195 -19.54 -13.17 7.62
N ALA A 196 -19.59 -12.11 6.82
CA ALA A 196 -20.75 -11.23 6.66
C ALA A 196 -21.64 -11.68 5.50
N LEU A 197 -22.96 -11.61 5.69
CA LEU A 197 -23.93 -11.53 4.61
C LEU A 197 -24.03 -10.09 4.15
N ARG A 198 -23.76 -9.85 2.85
CA ARG A 198 -23.72 -8.50 2.28
C ARG A 198 -24.92 -8.23 1.38
N SER A 199 -25.19 -6.96 1.14
CA SER A 199 -26.29 -6.52 0.27
C SER A 199 -26.13 -7.05 -1.17
N ARG A 200 -27.27 -7.24 -1.80
CA ARG A 200 -27.36 -7.57 -3.24
C ARG A 200 -27.61 -6.33 -4.11
N TYR A 201 -27.88 -5.19 -3.51
CA TYR A 201 -28.27 -3.94 -4.15
C TYR A 201 -27.32 -2.82 -3.77
N ALA A 202 -27.07 -1.94 -4.73
CA ALA A 202 -26.23 -0.77 -4.50
C ALA A 202 -26.92 0.26 -3.57
N ARG A 203 -28.25 0.40 -3.65
CA ARG A 203 -29.05 1.24 -2.75
C ARG A 203 -30.39 0.58 -2.50
N ALA A 204 -30.71 0.33 -1.24
CA ALA A 204 -31.96 -0.30 -0.82
C ALA A 204 -32.23 -0.05 0.66
N ARG A 205 -33.49 -0.04 1.06
CA ARG A 205 -33.88 -0.05 2.47
C ARG A 205 -34.12 -1.48 2.93
N VAL A 206 -33.55 -1.87 4.04
CA VAL A 206 -33.76 -3.19 4.64
C VAL A 206 -35.10 -3.21 5.35
N LEU A 207 -36.06 -4.01 4.89
CA LEU A 207 -37.38 -4.10 5.48
C LEU A 207 -37.47 -5.15 6.59
N SER A 208 -36.83 -6.31 6.40
CA SER A 208 -36.78 -7.38 7.40
C SER A 208 -35.51 -8.25 7.23
N ILE A 209 -35.09 -8.88 8.33
CA ILE A 209 -34.00 -9.86 8.36
C ILE A 209 -34.48 -11.09 9.18
N ASP A 210 -34.67 -12.22 8.51
CA ASP A 210 -35.04 -13.49 9.15
C ASP A 210 -33.81 -14.40 9.23
N THR A 211 -33.30 -14.61 10.43
CA THR A 211 -32.14 -15.44 10.75
C THR A 211 -32.49 -16.81 11.31
N SER A 212 -33.78 -17.15 11.48
CA SER A 212 -34.25 -18.33 12.21
C SER A 212 -33.62 -19.64 11.69
N LYS A 213 -33.74 -19.88 10.39
CA LYS A 213 -33.19 -21.10 9.74
C LYS A 213 -31.67 -21.20 9.80
N ALA A 214 -30.98 -20.08 9.77
CA ALA A 214 -29.54 -20.05 9.87
C ALA A 214 -29.07 -20.40 11.29
N LYS A 215 -29.77 -19.93 12.31
CA LYS A 215 -29.50 -20.25 13.72
C LYS A 215 -29.73 -21.73 14.07
N GLU A 216 -30.65 -22.40 13.39
CA GLU A 216 -30.95 -23.82 13.58
C GLU A 216 -29.95 -24.77 12.88
N LEU A 217 -29.09 -24.26 11.98
CA LEU A 217 -28.15 -25.10 11.25
C LEU A 217 -27.06 -25.67 12.16
N PRO A 218 -26.88 -26.99 12.24
CA PRO A 218 -25.86 -27.61 13.09
C PRO A 218 -24.46 -27.10 12.80
N GLY A 219 -23.76 -26.65 13.85
CA GLY A 219 -22.40 -26.10 13.75
C GLY A 219 -22.36 -24.59 13.60
N VAL A 220 -23.50 -23.89 13.51
CA VAL A 220 -23.60 -22.46 13.67
C VAL A 220 -23.65 -22.13 15.17
N GLU A 221 -22.78 -21.20 15.59
CA GLU A 221 -22.69 -20.75 16.98
C GLU A 221 -23.41 -19.42 17.20
N ALA A 222 -23.37 -18.51 16.20
CA ALA A 222 -24.09 -17.25 16.26
C ALA A 222 -24.47 -16.75 14.87
N VAL A 223 -25.62 -16.07 14.81
CA VAL A 223 -26.03 -15.20 13.69
C VAL A 223 -26.38 -13.86 14.31
N VAL A 224 -25.63 -12.83 13.96
CA VAL A 224 -25.64 -11.49 14.57
C VAL A 224 -26.20 -10.48 13.57
N THR A 225 -27.04 -9.59 14.03
CA THR A 225 -27.62 -8.46 13.29
C THR A 225 -27.28 -7.14 14.00
N ALA A 226 -27.66 -6.01 13.44
CA ALA A 226 -27.46 -4.70 14.05
C ALA A 226 -28.06 -4.58 15.46
N ALA A 227 -29.13 -5.33 15.76
CA ALA A 227 -29.77 -5.35 17.07
C ALA A 227 -28.91 -5.97 18.19
N ASP A 228 -27.88 -6.73 17.81
CA ASP A 228 -26.98 -7.43 18.74
C ASP A 228 -25.72 -6.62 19.07
N ILE A 229 -25.54 -5.44 18.45
CA ILE A 229 -24.38 -4.56 18.67
C ILE A 229 -24.54 -3.83 19.99
N PRO A 230 -23.58 -3.97 20.94
CA PRO A 230 -23.71 -3.39 22.28
C PRO A 230 -23.37 -1.89 22.34
N GLY A 231 -22.59 -1.37 21.40
CA GLY A 231 -22.13 0.01 21.35
C GLY A 231 -22.55 0.74 20.09
N GLU A 232 -21.62 1.47 19.48
CA GLU A 232 -21.88 2.25 18.25
C GLU A 232 -21.87 1.37 17.01
N ASN A 233 -22.91 1.43 16.20
CA ASN A 233 -23.02 0.65 14.96
C ASN A 233 -22.38 1.34 13.76
N LYS A 234 -21.83 2.53 13.90
CA LYS A 234 -21.15 3.25 12.80
C LYS A 234 -19.64 3.27 13.04
N ILE A 235 -18.89 3.03 11.98
CA ILE A 235 -17.41 3.09 11.91
C ILE A 235 -17.00 4.05 10.81
N GLY A 236 -15.71 4.37 10.74
CA GLY A 236 -15.11 5.16 9.68
C GLY A 236 -13.84 5.86 10.14
N HIS A 237 -12.88 6.02 9.25
CA HIS A 237 -11.54 6.52 9.60
C HIS A 237 -11.55 7.98 10.12
N LEU A 238 -12.29 8.87 9.44
CA LEU A 238 -12.46 10.28 9.82
C LEU A 238 -13.92 10.65 10.10
N LYS A 239 -14.85 10.10 9.33
CA LYS A 239 -16.28 10.28 9.49
C LYS A 239 -16.91 8.91 9.77
N HIS A 240 -17.65 8.76 10.86
CA HIS A 240 -18.36 7.54 11.17
C HIS A 240 -19.65 7.46 10.35
N ASP A 241 -19.53 7.23 9.05
CA ASP A 241 -20.64 7.18 8.10
C ASP A 241 -20.97 5.77 7.61
N GLN A 242 -20.13 4.77 7.92
CA GLN A 242 -20.32 3.37 7.52
C GLN A 242 -20.95 2.54 8.65
N TYR A 243 -22.07 1.88 8.38
CA TYR A 243 -22.63 0.90 9.32
C TYR A 243 -21.75 -0.35 9.40
N THR A 244 -21.52 -0.87 10.59
CA THR A 244 -20.99 -2.23 10.80
C THR A 244 -21.99 -3.27 10.26
N LEU A 245 -23.28 -3.11 10.64
CA LEU A 245 -24.39 -3.91 10.11
C LEU A 245 -25.57 -2.98 9.85
N ILE A 246 -26.16 -3.06 8.68
CA ILE A 246 -27.34 -2.27 8.33
C ILE A 246 -28.52 -2.74 9.19
N PRO A 247 -29.15 -1.85 9.99
CA PRO A 247 -30.32 -2.20 10.79
C PRO A 247 -31.58 -2.36 9.90
N VAL A 248 -32.59 -3.05 10.42
CA VAL A 248 -33.92 -3.03 9.82
C VAL A 248 -34.42 -1.59 9.76
N GLY A 249 -34.94 -1.14 8.62
CA GLY A 249 -35.28 0.25 8.30
C GLY A 249 -34.08 1.08 7.81
N GLY A 250 -32.84 0.59 7.94
CA GLY A 250 -31.62 1.27 7.51
C GLY A 250 -31.42 1.23 5.99
N LEU A 251 -30.60 2.14 5.49
CA LEU A 251 -30.26 2.31 4.09
C LEU A 251 -28.94 1.59 3.78
N VAL A 252 -28.97 0.78 2.74
CA VAL A 252 -27.77 0.22 2.08
C VAL A 252 -27.18 1.29 1.16
N HIS A 253 -25.87 1.51 1.20
CA HIS A 253 -25.15 2.53 0.43
C HIS A 253 -24.38 1.94 -0.74
N TYR A 254 -23.98 0.66 -0.65
CA TYR A 254 -23.30 -0.08 -1.74
C TYR A 254 -23.40 -1.60 -1.54
N LEU A 255 -22.98 -2.36 -2.54
CA LEU A 255 -23.05 -3.83 -2.54
C LEU A 255 -22.22 -4.52 -1.45
N GLY A 256 -21.27 -3.82 -0.86
CA GLY A 256 -20.40 -4.34 0.21
C GLY A 256 -20.97 -4.22 1.62
N ASP A 257 -22.08 -3.47 1.82
CA ASP A 257 -22.69 -3.28 3.12
C ASP A 257 -23.16 -4.61 3.71
N ALA A 258 -22.79 -4.85 4.97
CA ALA A 258 -23.15 -6.05 5.71
C ALA A 258 -24.52 -5.89 6.40
N VAL A 259 -25.34 -6.92 6.35
CA VAL A 259 -26.67 -6.96 7.00
C VAL A 259 -26.74 -7.96 8.14
N ALA A 260 -25.92 -8.99 8.13
CA ALA A 260 -25.79 -9.97 9.21
C ALA A 260 -24.41 -10.60 9.23
N LEU A 261 -23.99 -11.12 10.38
CA LEU A 261 -22.77 -11.91 10.55
C LEU A 261 -23.12 -13.34 10.94
N VAL A 262 -22.30 -14.29 10.51
CA VAL A 262 -22.39 -15.69 10.91
C VAL A 262 -21.07 -16.12 11.52
N ALA A 263 -21.10 -16.80 12.67
CA ALA A 263 -19.97 -17.55 13.21
C ALA A 263 -20.32 -19.04 13.26
N ALA A 264 -19.45 -19.90 12.74
CA ALA A 264 -19.65 -21.33 12.73
C ALA A 264 -18.32 -22.09 12.86
N LYS A 265 -18.41 -23.40 13.12
CA LYS A 265 -17.26 -24.32 13.34
C LYS A 265 -16.30 -24.40 12.14
N ASP A 266 -16.78 -24.16 10.94
CA ASP A 266 -15.99 -24.21 9.71
C ASP A 266 -16.56 -23.27 8.63
N ARG A 267 -15.74 -22.96 7.61
CA ARG A 267 -16.09 -22.05 6.52
C ARG A 267 -17.27 -22.53 5.68
N GLU A 268 -17.41 -23.83 5.48
CA GLU A 268 -18.51 -24.41 4.69
C GLU A 268 -19.85 -24.19 5.39
N THR A 269 -19.90 -24.40 6.70
CA THR A 269 -21.08 -24.15 7.53
C THR A 269 -21.46 -22.65 7.54
N VAL A 270 -20.47 -21.74 7.60
CA VAL A 270 -20.71 -20.29 7.46
C VAL A 270 -21.41 -19.98 6.15
N GLU A 271 -20.90 -20.48 5.02
CA GLU A 271 -21.48 -20.20 3.70
C GLU A 271 -22.88 -20.83 3.52
N LYS A 272 -23.13 -22.00 4.12
CA LYS A 272 -24.47 -22.60 4.15
C LYS A 272 -25.44 -21.74 4.98
N ALA A 273 -25.02 -21.28 6.14
CA ALA A 273 -25.84 -20.45 7.02
C ALA A 273 -26.22 -19.11 6.38
N LYS A 274 -25.25 -18.41 5.73
CA LYS A 274 -25.50 -17.18 5.00
C LYS A 274 -26.63 -17.30 3.96
N LYS A 275 -26.70 -18.44 3.27
CA LYS A 275 -27.75 -18.73 2.28
C LYS A 275 -29.15 -18.94 2.88
N LEU A 276 -29.24 -19.27 4.17
CA LEU A 276 -30.48 -19.50 4.88
C LEU A 276 -31.09 -18.21 5.48
N ILE A 277 -30.29 -17.16 5.60
CA ILE A 277 -30.76 -15.83 6.04
C ILE A 277 -31.57 -15.20 4.91
N LYS A 278 -32.80 -14.76 5.24
CA LYS A 278 -33.65 -14.05 4.29
C LYS A 278 -33.68 -12.57 4.65
N VAL A 279 -33.49 -11.73 3.64
CA VAL A 279 -33.55 -10.29 3.80
C VAL A 279 -34.51 -9.74 2.75
N ASP A 280 -35.51 -8.99 3.20
CA ASP A 280 -36.43 -8.28 2.33
C ASP A 280 -35.96 -6.83 2.17
N TYR A 281 -35.94 -6.35 0.92
CA TYR A 281 -35.46 -5.04 0.55
C TYR A 281 -36.51 -4.25 -0.24
N GLU A 282 -36.57 -2.96 0.03
CA GLU A 282 -37.12 -1.97 -0.89
C GLU A 282 -35.96 -1.42 -1.73
N VAL A 283 -35.92 -1.75 -3.00
CA VAL A 283 -34.85 -1.30 -3.90
C VAL A 283 -35.11 0.15 -4.29
N LEU A 284 -34.09 0.98 -4.17
CA LEU A 284 -34.15 2.41 -4.40
C LEU A 284 -33.27 2.82 -5.60
N PRO A 285 -33.56 3.94 -6.28
CA PRO A 285 -32.65 4.50 -7.28
C PRO A 285 -31.27 4.76 -6.67
N HIS A 286 -30.21 4.46 -7.41
CA HIS A 286 -28.82 4.65 -7.00
C HIS A 286 -28.09 5.64 -7.93
N VAL A 287 -26.92 6.08 -7.53
CA VAL A 287 -26.02 7.01 -8.24
C VAL A 287 -24.75 6.28 -8.59
N HIS A 288 -24.38 6.30 -9.89
CA HIS A 288 -23.21 5.58 -10.40
C HIS A 288 -22.07 6.51 -10.85
N THR A 289 -22.42 7.67 -11.45
CA THR A 289 -21.40 8.61 -11.95
C THR A 289 -21.42 9.93 -11.17
N ILE A 290 -20.33 10.71 -11.29
CA ILE A 290 -20.27 12.04 -10.65
C ILE A 290 -21.23 13.03 -11.28
N GLU A 291 -21.55 12.89 -12.57
CA GLU A 291 -22.53 13.71 -13.26
C GLU A 291 -23.94 13.48 -12.69
N GLU A 292 -24.28 12.21 -12.47
CA GLU A 292 -25.53 11.84 -11.80
C GLU A 292 -25.53 12.37 -10.35
N ALA A 293 -24.41 12.24 -9.63
CA ALA A 293 -24.29 12.70 -8.23
C ALA A 293 -24.42 14.22 -8.09
N ALA A 294 -23.96 14.98 -9.07
CA ALA A 294 -23.98 16.45 -9.09
C ALA A 294 -25.35 17.03 -9.54
N ALA A 295 -26.24 16.23 -10.10
CA ALA A 295 -27.55 16.70 -10.55
C ALA A 295 -28.41 17.19 -9.37
N LEU A 296 -29.18 18.27 -9.58
CA LEU A 296 -30.01 18.90 -8.54
C LEU A 296 -31.08 17.97 -7.95
N ASP A 297 -31.57 17.02 -8.75
CA ASP A 297 -32.59 16.03 -8.39
C ASP A 297 -32.00 14.62 -8.16
N ALA A 298 -30.69 14.51 -8.01
CA ALA A 298 -30.00 13.27 -7.77
C ALA A 298 -30.54 12.54 -6.53
N PRO A 299 -30.71 11.21 -6.58
CA PRO A 299 -30.88 10.42 -5.37
C PRO A 299 -29.71 10.66 -4.42
N LYS A 300 -29.98 10.95 -3.17
CA LYS A 300 -28.91 11.17 -2.18
C LYS A 300 -28.37 9.83 -1.69
N VAL A 301 -27.06 9.69 -1.63
CA VAL A 301 -26.42 8.51 -1.06
C VAL A 301 -26.73 8.41 0.43
N PHE A 302 -26.73 9.54 1.14
CA PHE A 302 -27.15 9.68 2.54
C PHE A 302 -28.42 10.53 2.63
N ASP A 303 -29.48 9.97 3.23
CA ASP A 303 -30.77 10.67 3.36
C ASP A 303 -30.66 11.95 4.23
N GLU A 304 -29.69 11.98 5.16
CA GLU A 304 -29.45 13.10 6.08
C GLU A 304 -28.61 14.25 5.50
N GLU A 305 -27.96 14.07 4.37
CA GLU A 305 -27.11 15.09 3.73
C GLU A 305 -27.91 15.95 2.74
N ASP A 306 -27.50 17.19 2.52
CA ASP A 306 -28.17 18.09 1.58
C ASP A 306 -27.85 17.80 0.10
N SER A 307 -26.70 17.19 -0.17
CA SER A 307 -26.22 16.86 -1.51
C SER A 307 -25.27 15.64 -1.47
N ASN A 308 -24.86 15.16 -2.63
CA ASN A 308 -23.84 14.11 -2.74
C ASN A 308 -22.40 14.66 -2.72
N VAL A 309 -22.18 15.89 -2.29
CA VAL A 309 -20.83 16.46 -2.13
C VAL A 309 -20.22 15.95 -0.84
N CYS A 310 -19.18 15.14 -0.94
CA CYS A 310 -18.40 14.65 0.19
C CYS A 310 -17.43 15.73 0.73
N ALA A 311 -16.74 16.42 -0.17
CA ALA A 311 -15.81 17.48 0.16
C ALA A 311 -15.65 18.46 -1.00
N HIS A 312 -15.37 19.71 -0.64
CA HIS A 312 -15.03 20.77 -1.58
C HIS A 312 -13.77 21.48 -1.10
N LYS A 313 -12.85 21.79 -2.01
CA LYS A 313 -11.58 22.46 -1.73
C LYS A 313 -11.32 23.53 -2.79
N HIS A 314 -10.91 24.70 -2.35
CA HIS A 314 -10.45 25.77 -3.24
C HIS A 314 -9.12 26.32 -2.71
N ILE A 315 -8.11 26.34 -3.56
CA ILE A 315 -6.75 26.76 -3.22
C ILE A 315 -6.27 27.69 -4.32
N SER A 316 -5.97 28.93 -3.97
CA SER A 316 -5.52 29.94 -4.93
C SER A 316 -4.43 30.83 -4.35
N ARG A 317 -3.58 31.38 -5.22
CA ARG A 317 -2.60 32.41 -4.90
C ARG A 317 -2.35 33.26 -6.15
N GLY A 318 -2.08 34.57 -5.97
CA GLY A 318 -1.93 35.50 -7.09
C GLY A 318 -3.22 35.67 -7.89
N ASN A 319 -3.08 35.89 -9.20
CA ASN A 319 -4.19 36.05 -10.14
C ASN A 319 -3.96 35.12 -11.36
N ALA A 320 -4.36 33.86 -11.25
CA ALA A 320 -4.13 32.87 -12.31
C ALA A 320 -4.80 33.23 -13.63
N GLU A 321 -6.03 33.80 -13.58
CA GLU A 321 -6.77 34.18 -14.80
C GLU A 321 -6.05 35.29 -15.57
N GLU A 322 -5.56 36.29 -14.89
CA GLU A 322 -4.78 37.39 -15.49
C GLU A 322 -3.44 36.91 -16.01
N ALA A 323 -2.73 36.10 -15.23
CA ALA A 323 -1.43 35.52 -15.63
C ALA A 323 -1.57 34.64 -16.89
N ILE A 324 -2.58 33.78 -16.96
CA ILE A 324 -2.87 32.95 -18.14
C ILE A 324 -3.24 33.81 -19.35
N ARG A 325 -4.09 34.81 -19.18
CA ARG A 325 -4.48 35.73 -20.26
C ARG A 325 -3.28 36.48 -20.83
N ASN A 326 -2.31 36.86 -20.01
CA ASN A 326 -1.08 37.58 -20.40
C ASN A 326 0.04 36.64 -20.88
N SER A 327 -0.17 35.29 -20.83
CA SER A 327 0.80 34.34 -21.28
C SER A 327 0.95 34.32 -22.80
N LYS A 328 2.16 34.03 -23.29
CA LYS A 328 2.45 33.88 -24.73
C LYS A 328 1.83 32.59 -25.27
N TYR A 329 1.92 31.51 -24.49
CA TYR A 329 1.37 30.22 -24.83
C TYR A 329 0.41 29.77 -23.72
N VAL A 330 -0.76 29.28 -24.14
CA VAL A 330 -1.79 28.73 -23.25
C VAL A 330 -2.22 27.37 -23.77
N ILE A 331 -2.36 26.42 -22.88
CA ILE A 331 -2.85 25.09 -23.16
C ILE A 331 -3.91 24.71 -22.14
N SER A 332 -5.06 24.23 -22.61
CA SER A 332 -6.15 23.68 -21.79
C SER A 332 -6.51 22.29 -22.28
N HIS A 333 -6.68 21.37 -21.35
CA HIS A 333 -7.15 20.02 -21.66
C HIS A 333 -7.94 19.39 -20.52
N HIS A 334 -8.82 18.46 -20.88
CA HIS A 334 -9.50 17.55 -19.97
C HIS A 334 -8.69 16.26 -19.81
N PHE A 335 -8.60 15.74 -18.57
CA PHE A 335 -7.87 14.51 -18.23
C PHE A 335 -8.74 13.61 -17.36
N GLU A 336 -8.64 12.31 -17.59
CA GLU A 336 -9.32 11.32 -16.78
C GLU A 336 -8.35 10.26 -16.27
N THR A 337 -8.59 9.83 -15.02
CA THR A 337 -7.84 8.72 -14.43
C THR A 337 -8.79 7.70 -13.81
N PRO A 338 -8.48 6.39 -13.91
CA PRO A 338 -9.45 5.34 -13.58
C PRO A 338 -9.47 5.00 -12.09
N TRP A 339 -10.52 4.30 -11.68
CA TRP A 339 -10.50 3.42 -10.52
C TRP A 339 -9.38 2.40 -10.66
N THR A 340 -8.59 2.17 -9.59
CA THR A 340 -7.63 1.06 -9.55
C THR A 340 -7.58 0.41 -8.18
N GLU A 341 -7.06 -0.83 -8.17
CA GLU A 341 -7.02 -1.73 -7.04
C GLU A 341 -5.59 -1.76 -6.43
N HIS A 342 -5.49 -1.71 -5.10
CA HIS A 342 -4.21 -1.86 -4.38
C HIS A 342 -3.51 -3.17 -4.72
N ALA A 343 -4.27 -4.23 -4.83
CA ALA A 343 -3.81 -5.56 -5.18
C ALA A 343 -2.73 -6.11 -4.23
N PHE A 344 -2.81 -5.75 -2.93
CA PHE A 344 -2.00 -6.45 -1.94
C PHE A 344 -2.32 -7.94 -1.94
N LEU A 345 -1.30 -8.79 -1.74
CA LEU A 345 -1.47 -10.23 -1.87
C LEU A 345 -2.21 -10.87 -0.69
N GLU A 346 -2.06 -10.32 0.50
CA GLU A 346 -2.79 -10.77 1.69
C GLU A 346 -4.20 -10.19 1.70
N PRO A 347 -5.27 -10.99 1.50
CA PRO A 347 -6.63 -10.54 1.81
C PRO A 347 -6.76 -10.18 3.28
N GLU A 348 -7.64 -9.26 3.60
CA GLU A 348 -7.88 -8.81 4.95
C GLU A 348 -8.32 -9.97 5.85
N CYS A 349 -7.69 -10.06 7.00
CA CYS A 349 -7.95 -11.08 8.00
C CYS A 349 -7.71 -10.53 9.40
N ALA A 350 -8.57 -10.92 10.33
CA ALA A 350 -8.40 -10.69 11.77
C ALA A 350 -8.78 -11.94 12.55
N VAL A 351 -8.10 -12.15 13.67
CA VAL A 351 -8.42 -13.19 14.65
C VAL A 351 -8.63 -12.52 15.99
N ALA A 352 -9.82 -12.65 16.56
CA ALA A 352 -10.16 -12.09 17.86
C ALA A 352 -10.45 -13.22 18.86
N PHE A 353 -10.12 -13.00 20.14
CA PHE A 353 -10.34 -13.92 21.23
C PHE A 353 -10.30 -13.17 22.57
N TYR A 354 -10.76 -13.78 23.66
CA TYR A 354 -10.54 -13.24 24.99
C TYR A 354 -9.17 -13.67 25.53
N ASP A 355 -8.38 -12.71 25.99
CA ASP A 355 -7.11 -12.98 26.66
C ASP A 355 -7.31 -13.36 28.14
N GLU A 356 -6.19 -13.60 28.85
CA GLU A 356 -6.20 -14.00 30.26
C GLU A 356 -6.76 -12.90 31.20
N ASP A 357 -6.68 -11.62 30.78
CA ASP A 357 -7.24 -10.48 31.52
C ASP A 357 -8.75 -10.30 31.28
N GLY A 358 -9.31 -11.06 30.34
CA GLY A 358 -10.71 -10.95 29.91
C GLY A 358 -10.96 -9.80 28.93
N ASP A 359 -9.93 -9.30 28.29
CA ASP A 359 -10.02 -8.30 27.22
C ASP A 359 -10.22 -8.98 25.86
N VAL A 360 -10.91 -8.32 24.94
CA VAL A 360 -10.99 -8.76 23.54
C VAL A 360 -9.67 -8.45 22.86
N PHE A 361 -8.88 -9.49 22.62
CA PHE A 361 -7.60 -9.38 21.93
C PHE A 361 -7.76 -9.64 20.43
N ILE A 362 -7.14 -8.79 19.57
CA ILE A 362 -7.26 -8.87 18.11
C ILE A 362 -5.88 -8.94 17.48
N TYR A 363 -5.57 -10.04 16.77
CA TYR A 363 -4.50 -10.05 15.79
C TYR A 363 -4.98 -9.45 14.49
N SER A 364 -4.32 -8.37 14.02
CA SER A 364 -4.71 -7.58 12.86
C SER A 364 -3.56 -7.42 11.86
N ALA A 365 -3.91 -7.19 10.60
CA ALA A 365 -3.00 -6.74 9.55
C ALA A 365 -3.51 -5.40 9.00
N ASP A 366 -3.32 -4.32 9.76
CA ASP A 366 -3.77 -2.97 9.44
C ASP A 366 -2.62 -1.95 9.41
N GLN A 367 -2.95 -0.72 9.08
CA GLN A 367 -2.01 0.41 9.05
C GLN A 367 -2.04 1.22 10.35
N SER A 368 -2.94 0.90 11.32
CA SER A 368 -3.02 1.52 12.64
C SER A 368 -3.73 0.64 13.67
N ALA A 369 -2.98 -0.05 14.51
CA ALA A 369 -3.54 -0.85 15.60
C ALA A 369 -4.34 0.01 16.61
N HIS A 370 -3.92 1.25 16.85
CA HIS A 370 -4.62 2.15 17.77
C HIS A 370 -5.96 2.63 17.24
N GLN A 371 -6.07 2.93 15.93
CA GLN A 371 -7.35 3.25 15.30
C GLN A 371 -8.30 2.05 15.35
N THR A 372 -7.80 0.86 15.00
CA THR A 372 -8.56 -0.40 15.10
C THR A 372 -9.08 -0.62 16.52
N ARG A 373 -8.23 -0.41 17.55
CA ARG A 373 -8.66 -0.49 18.95
C ARG A 373 -9.77 0.50 19.26
N HIS A 374 -9.61 1.75 18.85
CA HIS A 374 -10.58 2.81 19.10
C HIS A 374 -11.96 2.47 18.53
N GLU A 375 -12.04 2.15 17.25
CA GLU A 375 -13.31 1.82 16.58
C GLU A 375 -13.94 0.53 17.13
N CYS A 376 -13.14 -0.50 17.44
CA CYS A 376 -13.65 -1.72 18.08
C CYS A 376 -14.16 -1.45 19.51
N SER A 377 -13.53 -0.54 20.26
CA SER A 377 -13.99 -0.14 21.59
C SER A 377 -15.34 0.57 21.53
N LEU A 378 -15.54 1.47 20.57
CA LEU A 378 -16.84 2.13 20.34
C LEU A 378 -17.92 1.10 19.98
N LEU A 379 -17.63 0.21 19.04
CA LEU A 379 -18.56 -0.85 18.61
C LEU A 379 -19.00 -1.77 19.77
N LEU A 380 -18.04 -2.16 20.63
CA LEU A 380 -18.29 -3.07 21.73
C LEU A 380 -18.76 -2.34 23.00
N GLY A 381 -18.74 -1.00 23.05
CA GLY A 381 -19.11 -0.20 24.20
C GLY A 381 -18.20 -0.44 25.41
N THR A 382 -16.91 -0.76 25.18
CA THR A 382 -15.94 -1.07 26.24
C THR A 382 -14.51 -0.76 25.83
N ASP A 383 -13.68 -0.29 26.77
CA ASP A 383 -12.24 -0.07 26.57
C ASP A 383 -11.39 -1.35 26.68
N LYS A 384 -12.02 -2.47 27.05
CA LYS A 384 -11.36 -3.79 27.17
C LYS A 384 -11.09 -4.42 25.82
N VAL A 385 -10.27 -3.75 25.01
CA VAL A 385 -9.85 -4.18 23.69
C VAL A 385 -8.35 -3.97 23.55
N LYS A 386 -7.65 -5.01 23.13
CA LYS A 386 -6.23 -5.01 22.79
C LYS A 386 -6.03 -5.40 21.33
N VAL A 387 -5.18 -4.68 20.63
CA VAL A 387 -4.85 -4.97 19.22
C VAL A 387 -3.34 -5.13 19.06
N GLN A 388 -2.93 -6.16 18.35
CA GLN A 388 -1.56 -6.38 17.94
C GLN A 388 -1.48 -6.57 16.43
N ASN A 389 -0.61 -5.83 15.78
CA ASN A 389 -0.28 -6.13 14.39
C ASN A 389 0.50 -7.45 14.31
N ALA A 390 0.03 -8.35 13.49
CA ALA A 390 0.81 -9.46 12.94
C ALA A 390 1.70 -8.94 11.80
N LEU A 391 2.31 -9.80 11.00
CA LEU A 391 2.87 -9.38 9.72
C LEU A 391 1.76 -8.87 8.81
N VAL A 392 2.03 -7.81 8.06
CA VAL A 392 1.09 -7.23 7.09
C VAL A 392 1.58 -7.51 5.69
N GLY A 393 0.77 -8.22 4.90
CA GLY A 393 1.09 -8.67 3.55
C GLY A 393 0.85 -7.63 2.46
N GLY A 394 1.28 -6.36 2.73
CA GLY A 394 1.05 -5.18 1.91
C GLY A 394 -0.21 -4.42 2.34
N GLY A 395 -0.22 -3.11 2.13
CA GLY A 395 -1.35 -2.24 2.44
C GLY A 395 -1.54 -1.16 1.37
N PHE A 396 -0.52 -0.35 1.13
CA PHE A 396 -0.50 0.74 0.14
C PHE A 396 -1.58 1.81 0.35
N GLY A 397 -2.17 1.88 1.55
CA GLY A 397 -3.32 2.70 1.90
C GLY A 397 -4.63 1.92 2.05
N GLY A 398 -4.78 0.77 1.38
CA GLY A 398 -6.03 -0.01 1.40
C GLY A 398 -6.33 -0.76 2.70
N LYS A 399 -5.45 -0.67 3.70
CA LYS A 399 -5.65 -1.22 5.05
C LYS A 399 -5.64 -0.13 6.13
N GLU A 400 -5.92 1.12 5.74
CA GLU A 400 -6.16 2.22 6.68
C GLU A 400 -7.57 2.14 7.26
N ASP A 401 -8.57 1.91 6.41
CA ASP A 401 -9.94 1.67 6.82
C ASP A 401 -10.13 0.25 7.38
N MET A 402 -10.97 0.12 8.39
CA MET A 402 -11.28 -1.15 9.04
C MET A 402 -12.26 -1.97 8.20
N THR A 403 -11.97 -3.25 7.95
CA THR A 403 -12.80 -4.11 7.09
C THR A 403 -13.27 -5.39 7.75
N VAL A 404 -12.48 -6.01 8.64
CA VAL A 404 -12.76 -7.32 9.26
C VAL A 404 -12.56 -7.35 10.76
N GLN A 405 -11.77 -6.44 11.31
CA GLN A 405 -11.36 -6.43 12.71
C GLN A 405 -12.56 -6.29 13.65
N HIS A 406 -13.45 -5.33 13.35
CA HIS A 406 -14.69 -5.10 14.06
C HIS A 406 -15.66 -6.30 13.98
N LEU A 407 -15.70 -6.99 12.84
CA LEU A 407 -16.53 -8.18 12.66
C LEU A 407 -16.03 -9.35 13.51
N ALA A 408 -14.70 -9.58 13.53
CA ALA A 408 -14.09 -10.60 14.38
C ALA A 408 -14.31 -10.29 15.86
N ALA A 409 -14.11 -9.02 16.27
CA ALA A 409 -14.32 -8.56 17.64
C ALA A 409 -15.76 -8.76 18.09
N LEU A 410 -16.75 -8.35 17.27
CA LEU A 410 -18.17 -8.50 17.58
C LEU A 410 -18.59 -9.97 17.72
N LEU A 411 -18.15 -10.82 16.78
CA LEU A 411 -18.44 -12.26 16.84
C LEU A 411 -17.80 -12.91 18.07
N THR A 412 -16.56 -12.54 18.42
CA THR A 412 -15.90 -13.01 19.65
C THR A 412 -16.65 -12.53 20.90
N TYR A 413 -17.09 -11.26 20.90
CA TYR A 413 -17.88 -10.70 22.02
C TYR A 413 -19.18 -11.48 22.24
N VAL A 414 -19.90 -11.83 21.18
CA VAL A 414 -21.17 -12.57 21.27
C VAL A 414 -20.95 -14.04 21.62
N THR A 415 -20.01 -14.73 20.96
CA THR A 415 -19.82 -16.19 21.13
C THR A 415 -18.97 -16.57 22.32
N LYS A 416 -18.19 -15.66 22.87
CA LYS A 416 -17.16 -15.90 23.88
C LYS A 416 -16.08 -16.91 23.46
N LYS A 417 -15.93 -17.12 22.17
CA LYS A 417 -14.96 -18.05 21.54
C LYS A 417 -14.01 -17.28 20.63
N PRO A 418 -12.81 -17.81 20.35
CA PRO A 418 -11.96 -17.27 19.31
C PRO A 418 -12.66 -17.28 17.96
N VAL A 419 -12.57 -16.19 17.18
CA VAL A 419 -13.17 -16.09 15.85
C VAL A 419 -12.16 -15.53 14.85
N LYS A 420 -12.02 -16.21 13.70
CA LYS A 420 -11.30 -15.73 12.54
C LYS A 420 -12.28 -15.21 11.49
N VAL A 421 -12.12 -13.96 11.09
CA VAL A 421 -12.80 -13.37 9.92
C VAL A 421 -11.76 -13.08 8.86
N LYS A 422 -11.90 -13.70 7.69
CA LYS A 422 -11.04 -13.51 6.53
C LYS A 422 -11.90 -13.29 5.31
N LEU A 423 -11.63 -12.22 4.57
CA LEU A 423 -12.28 -11.97 3.28
C LEU A 423 -11.80 -12.99 2.23
N THR A 424 -12.71 -13.45 1.41
CA THR A 424 -12.34 -14.03 0.11
C THR A 424 -11.72 -12.95 -0.77
N ARG A 425 -10.99 -13.32 -1.80
CA ARG A 425 -10.42 -12.31 -2.71
C ARG A 425 -11.51 -11.47 -3.40
N ALA A 426 -12.63 -12.05 -3.74
CA ALA A 426 -13.76 -11.33 -4.32
C ALA A 426 -14.36 -10.31 -3.34
N GLU A 427 -14.50 -10.67 -2.07
CA GLU A 427 -14.92 -9.73 -1.02
C GLU A 427 -13.88 -8.64 -0.79
N SER A 428 -12.60 -8.99 -0.72
CA SER A 428 -11.51 -8.02 -0.59
C SER A 428 -11.55 -6.98 -1.73
N LEU A 429 -11.73 -7.42 -2.98
CA LEU A 429 -11.88 -6.52 -4.13
C LEU A 429 -13.12 -5.62 -4.03
N LEU A 430 -14.21 -6.07 -3.41
CA LEU A 430 -15.44 -5.30 -3.27
C LEU A 430 -15.39 -4.28 -2.12
N ILE A 431 -14.72 -4.61 -1.00
CA ILE A 431 -14.98 -3.95 0.28
C ILE A 431 -13.96 -2.87 0.60
N HIS A 432 -12.63 -3.15 0.53
CA HIS A 432 -11.68 -2.13 0.92
C HIS A 432 -11.66 -0.95 -0.06
N PRO A 433 -11.35 0.27 0.41
CA PRO A 433 -11.36 1.45 -0.44
C PRO A 433 -10.39 1.36 -1.62
N LYS A 434 -10.76 1.95 -2.76
CA LYS A 434 -10.00 1.93 -4.02
C LYS A 434 -9.26 3.26 -4.25
N ARG A 435 -8.47 3.37 -5.34
CA ARG A 435 -7.97 4.65 -5.83
C ARG A 435 -9.14 5.42 -6.44
N HIS A 436 -9.31 6.66 -6.01
CA HIS A 436 -10.29 7.57 -6.61
C HIS A 436 -10.02 7.77 -8.11
N PRO A 437 -11.02 7.65 -8.97
CA PRO A 437 -10.96 8.20 -10.31
C PRO A 437 -11.03 9.72 -10.24
N PHE A 438 -10.33 10.40 -11.14
CA PHE A 438 -10.31 11.86 -11.22
C PHE A 438 -10.64 12.33 -12.62
N TYR A 439 -11.40 13.43 -12.69
CA TYR A 439 -11.78 14.16 -13.89
C TYR A 439 -11.26 15.58 -13.70
N MET A 440 -10.41 16.05 -14.61
CA MET A 440 -9.61 17.26 -14.38
C MET A 440 -9.60 18.14 -15.62
N ASP A 441 -10.19 19.33 -15.52
CA ASP A 441 -10.03 20.39 -16.53
C ASP A 441 -8.90 21.31 -16.09
N MET A 442 -7.77 21.27 -16.82
CA MET A 442 -6.58 22.03 -16.44
C MET A 442 -6.11 22.96 -17.55
N THR A 443 -5.71 24.18 -17.16
CA THR A 443 -5.14 25.19 -18.03
C THR A 443 -3.79 25.67 -17.48
N MET A 444 -2.79 25.75 -18.35
CA MET A 444 -1.46 26.27 -18.01
C MET A 444 -1.07 27.35 -19.02
N GLY A 445 -0.51 28.46 -18.52
CA GLY A 445 0.06 29.53 -19.33
C GLY A 445 1.54 29.72 -19.05
N CYS A 446 2.33 30.01 -20.09
CA CYS A 446 3.73 30.38 -19.94
C CYS A 446 4.12 31.56 -20.88
N ASP A 447 5.29 32.16 -20.59
CA ASP A 447 5.89 33.19 -21.44
C ASP A 447 6.58 32.59 -22.69
N GLU A 448 7.28 33.43 -23.47
CA GLU A 448 7.96 32.97 -24.69
C GLU A 448 9.22 32.16 -24.41
N GLU A 449 9.81 32.25 -23.23
CA GLU A 449 10.94 31.44 -22.78
C GLU A 449 10.50 30.10 -22.14
N GLY A 450 9.21 29.92 -21.84
CA GLY A 450 8.66 28.72 -21.19
C GLY A 450 8.66 28.78 -19.66
N ASN A 451 8.75 29.97 -19.07
CA ASN A 451 8.50 30.14 -17.63
C ASN A 451 7.00 30.05 -17.37
N ILE A 452 6.58 29.24 -16.40
CA ILE A 452 5.18 29.11 -16.02
C ILE A 452 4.68 30.41 -15.41
N MET A 453 3.63 30.98 -15.98
CA MET A 453 3.00 32.19 -15.47
C MET A 453 1.79 31.92 -14.60
N GLY A 454 1.01 30.92 -14.92
CA GLY A 454 -0.16 30.57 -14.16
C GLY A 454 -0.77 29.20 -14.51
N VAL A 455 -1.47 28.61 -13.53
CA VAL A 455 -2.20 27.34 -13.67
C VAL A 455 -3.59 27.48 -13.07
N LYS A 456 -4.60 26.99 -13.79
CA LYS A 456 -6.00 26.88 -13.32
C LYS A 456 -6.47 25.45 -13.49
N ALA A 457 -7.19 24.91 -12.49
CA ALA A 457 -7.75 23.57 -12.57
C ALA A 457 -9.11 23.47 -11.88
N ILE A 458 -9.99 22.66 -12.48
CA ILE A 458 -11.22 22.12 -11.86
C ILE A 458 -11.02 20.62 -11.77
N VAL A 459 -11.13 20.07 -10.56
CA VAL A 459 -10.84 18.68 -10.26
C VAL A 459 -12.06 18.04 -9.62
N SER A 460 -12.59 17.00 -10.22
CA SER A 460 -13.68 16.21 -9.65
C SER A 460 -13.26 14.78 -9.38
N SER A 461 -13.77 14.17 -8.31
CA SER A 461 -13.48 12.79 -7.96
C SER A 461 -14.72 12.06 -7.43
N ASP A 462 -14.78 10.76 -7.69
CA ASP A 462 -15.76 9.86 -7.09
C ASP A 462 -15.14 9.19 -5.84
N THR A 463 -15.75 9.37 -4.66
CA THR A 463 -15.31 8.74 -3.42
C THR A 463 -16.08 7.46 -3.07
N GLY A 464 -17.07 7.08 -3.90
CA GLY A 464 -17.91 5.92 -3.62
C GLY A 464 -18.88 6.16 -2.47
N ALA A 465 -19.26 5.09 -1.80
CA ALA A 465 -20.36 5.09 -0.83
C ALA A 465 -20.05 5.75 0.51
N PHE A 466 -18.75 5.97 0.83
CA PHE A 466 -18.34 6.51 2.14
C PHE A 466 -17.25 7.55 2.01
N ALA A 467 -17.15 8.43 3.01
CA ALA A 467 -16.12 9.47 3.04
C ALA A 467 -14.71 8.89 3.07
N SER A 468 -14.46 7.85 3.88
CA SER A 468 -13.12 7.30 4.08
C SER A 468 -12.08 8.44 4.19
N LEU A 469 -11.16 8.53 3.23
CA LEU A 469 -10.18 9.61 3.10
C LEU A 469 -10.41 10.48 1.84
N GLY A 470 -11.62 10.50 1.26
CA GLY A 470 -11.94 11.24 0.04
C GLY A 470 -11.63 12.73 0.13
N GLY A 471 -12.01 13.39 1.23
CA GLY A 471 -11.68 14.80 1.48
C GLY A 471 -10.19 15.07 1.53
N PRO A 472 -9.39 14.38 2.36
CA PRO A 472 -7.92 14.51 2.39
C PRO A 472 -7.23 14.15 1.07
N VAL A 473 -7.69 13.16 0.33
CA VAL A 473 -7.16 12.81 -1.00
C VAL A 473 -7.37 13.95 -1.98
N LEU A 474 -8.57 14.52 -2.02
CA LEU A 474 -8.88 15.70 -2.85
C LEU A 474 -8.00 16.90 -2.48
N GLU A 475 -7.83 17.17 -1.19
CA GLU A 475 -6.99 18.26 -0.69
C GLU A 475 -5.53 18.11 -1.12
N ARG A 476 -4.96 16.89 -1.05
CA ARG A 476 -3.61 16.63 -1.54
C ARG A 476 -3.51 16.74 -3.06
N ALA A 477 -4.51 16.27 -3.78
CA ALA A 477 -4.60 16.45 -5.23
C ALA A 477 -4.54 17.94 -5.61
N CYS A 478 -5.38 18.78 -5.00
CA CYS A 478 -5.41 20.21 -5.26
C CYS A 478 -4.11 20.92 -4.86
N THR A 479 -3.56 20.60 -3.68
CA THR A 479 -2.32 21.22 -3.18
C THR A 479 -1.12 20.95 -4.08
N HIS A 480 -1.05 19.74 -4.69
CA HIS A 480 0.10 19.31 -5.49
C HIS A 480 -0.12 19.45 -7.00
N ALA A 481 -1.34 19.78 -7.45
CA ALA A 481 -1.64 19.97 -8.87
C ALA A 481 -0.82 21.07 -9.52
N ALA A 482 -0.32 22.04 -8.75
CA ALA A 482 0.58 23.08 -9.21
C ALA A 482 1.97 22.56 -9.61
N GLY A 483 2.34 21.33 -9.23
CA GLY A 483 3.65 20.75 -9.49
C GLY A 483 4.78 21.31 -8.62
N PRO A 484 6.01 20.78 -8.74
CA PRO A 484 7.19 21.21 -8.00
C PRO A 484 7.92 22.37 -8.66
N TYR A 485 7.20 23.40 -9.08
CA TYR A 485 7.71 24.48 -9.90
C TYR A 485 7.63 25.84 -9.22
N HIS A 486 8.49 26.74 -9.61
CA HIS A 486 8.55 28.11 -9.10
C HIS A 486 7.69 29.05 -9.96
N TYR A 487 6.50 29.39 -9.49
CA TYR A 487 5.60 30.42 -10.03
C TYR A 487 4.58 30.80 -8.97
N GLU A 488 3.86 31.91 -9.17
CA GLU A 488 2.99 32.46 -8.12
C GLU A 488 1.50 32.22 -8.37
N ASN A 489 1.07 32.31 -9.62
CA ASN A 489 -0.36 32.41 -9.91
C ASN A 489 -1.01 31.08 -10.17
N PHE A 490 -1.83 30.60 -9.24
CA PHE A 490 -2.59 29.38 -9.45
C PHE A 490 -3.99 29.49 -8.82
N ASP A 491 -4.94 28.75 -9.38
CA ASP A 491 -6.34 28.70 -8.94
C ASP A 491 -6.87 27.29 -9.20
N ILE A 492 -7.05 26.51 -8.11
CA ILE A 492 -7.43 25.09 -8.17
C ILE A 492 -8.64 24.86 -7.30
N GLU A 493 -9.72 24.41 -7.93
CA GLU A 493 -10.98 24.06 -7.28
C GLU A 493 -11.22 22.55 -7.41
N GLY A 494 -11.61 21.90 -6.31
CA GLY A 494 -11.84 20.46 -6.27
C GLY A 494 -13.14 20.10 -5.58
N THR A 495 -13.84 19.07 -6.11
CA THR A 495 -15.05 18.49 -5.51
C THR A 495 -14.99 16.97 -5.53
N ALA A 496 -15.20 16.35 -4.37
CA ALA A 496 -15.39 14.91 -4.24
C ALA A 496 -16.86 14.59 -4.04
N TYR A 497 -17.38 13.61 -4.79
CA TYR A 497 -18.78 13.22 -4.74
C TYR A 497 -18.95 11.82 -4.16
N TYR A 498 -19.99 11.63 -3.35
CA TYR A 498 -20.50 10.31 -3.00
C TYR A 498 -21.25 9.70 -4.19
N THR A 499 -21.07 8.39 -4.34
CA THR A 499 -21.86 7.54 -5.25
C THR A 499 -22.18 6.23 -4.54
N ASN A 500 -22.99 5.36 -5.16
CA ASN A 500 -23.23 4.02 -4.62
C ASN A 500 -22.19 2.98 -5.10
N ASN A 501 -21.09 3.44 -5.66
CA ASN A 501 -19.93 2.59 -6.02
C ASN A 501 -19.22 2.07 -4.77
N PRO A 502 -18.37 1.02 -4.90
CA PRO A 502 -17.44 0.67 -3.83
C PRO A 502 -16.64 1.88 -3.34
N PRO A 503 -16.32 1.96 -2.03
CA PRO A 503 -15.67 3.15 -1.49
C PRO A 503 -14.28 3.38 -2.10
N ALA A 504 -13.87 4.65 -2.18
CA ALA A 504 -12.51 5.06 -2.46
C ALA A 504 -11.87 5.67 -1.22
N GLY A 505 -10.56 5.55 -1.10
CA GLY A 505 -9.81 6.02 0.08
C GLY A 505 -8.33 6.20 -0.20
N ALA A 506 -7.50 5.98 0.81
CA ALA A 506 -6.05 6.08 0.66
C ALA A 506 -5.51 5.05 -0.34
N PHE A 507 -4.72 5.51 -1.28
CA PHE A 507 -3.90 4.68 -2.16
C PHE A 507 -2.59 5.40 -2.43
N ARG A 508 -1.45 4.69 -2.41
CA ARG A 508 -0.08 5.17 -2.63
C ARG A 508 -0.03 6.32 -3.64
N GLY A 509 0.44 7.50 -3.21
CA GLY A 509 0.41 8.76 -3.98
C GLY A 509 -0.74 9.69 -3.60
N PHE A 510 -1.86 9.21 -3.03
CA PHE A 510 -2.89 9.94 -2.31
C PHE A 510 -3.38 11.20 -3.05
N GLY A 511 -3.95 11.03 -4.25
CA GLY A 511 -4.45 12.13 -5.10
C GLY A 511 -3.40 12.79 -5.99
N VAL A 512 -2.14 12.79 -5.58
CA VAL A 512 -1.06 13.46 -6.32
C VAL A 512 -0.70 12.70 -7.61
N THR A 513 -0.82 11.39 -7.63
CA THR A 513 -0.57 10.57 -8.83
C THR A 513 -1.47 10.98 -10.00
N GLN A 514 -2.74 11.30 -9.69
CA GLN A 514 -3.74 11.70 -10.66
C GLN A 514 -3.44 13.08 -11.24
N THR A 515 -3.27 14.08 -10.38
CA THR A 515 -3.02 15.46 -10.83
C THR A 515 -1.64 15.63 -11.46
N CYS A 516 -0.63 14.88 -11.02
CA CYS A 516 0.70 14.87 -11.62
C CYS A 516 0.63 14.42 -13.11
N PHE A 517 -0.19 13.43 -13.44
CA PHE A 517 -0.37 13.01 -14.84
C PHE A 517 -0.82 14.18 -15.72
N ALA A 518 -1.81 14.94 -15.26
CA ALA A 518 -2.34 16.08 -16.01
C ALA A 518 -1.34 17.23 -16.11
N THR A 519 -0.76 17.65 -14.98
CA THR A 519 0.19 18.78 -14.90
C THR A 519 1.43 18.53 -15.74
N GLU A 520 2.03 17.35 -15.62
CA GLU A 520 3.24 16.97 -16.35
C GLU A 520 2.99 16.78 -17.85
N THR A 521 1.79 16.32 -18.24
CA THR A 521 1.40 16.24 -19.65
C THR A 521 1.22 17.63 -20.26
N LEU A 522 0.59 18.57 -19.56
CA LEU A 522 0.52 19.98 -20.01
C LEU A 522 1.91 20.58 -20.17
N LEU A 523 2.81 20.33 -19.23
CA LEU A 523 4.18 20.85 -19.29
C LEU A 523 4.97 20.27 -20.48
N ASN A 524 4.79 18.99 -20.81
CA ASN A 524 5.35 18.38 -22.01
C ASN A 524 4.81 19.04 -23.29
N MET A 525 3.50 19.32 -23.35
CA MET A 525 2.90 20.02 -24.47
C MET A 525 3.41 21.47 -24.57
N MET A 526 3.65 22.12 -23.43
CA MET A 526 4.20 23.46 -23.37
C MET A 526 5.64 23.49 -23.91
N ALA A 527 6.48 22.52 -23.55
CA ALA A 527 7.84 22.39 -24.08
C ALA A 527 7.85 22.32 -25.63
N ASP A 528 6.93 21.54 -26.21
CA ASP A 528 6.77 21.44 -27.66
C ASP A 528 6.34 22.79 -28.29
N LYS A 529 5.48 23.56 -27.62
CA LYS A 529 5.06 24.90 -28.09
C LYS A 529 6.15 25.93 -28.05
N VAL A 530 6.95 25.92 -26.99
CA VAL A 530 8.10 26.83 -26.82
C VAL A 530 9.27 26.42 -27.72
N GLY A 531 9.38 25.15 -28.10
CA GLY A 531 10.45 24.59 -28.92
C GLY A 531 11.70 24.18 -28.14
N ILE A 532 11.54 23.85 -26.85
CA ILE A 532 12.60 23.34 -25.96
C ILE A 532 12.33 21.89 -25.55
N THR A 533 13.34 21.22 -24.99
CA THR A 533 13.11 19.85 -24.52
C THR A 533 12.24 19.78 -23.29
N PRO A 534 11.47 18.68 -23.07
CA PRO A 534 10.75 18.42 -21.82
C PRO A 534 11.63 18.43 -20.57
N TRP A 535 12.90 18.07 -20.67
CA TRP A 535 13.86 18.20 -19.57
C TRP A 535 14.17 19.67 -19.28
N GLU A 536 14.41 20.47 -20.33
CA GLU A 536 14.81 21.87 -20.19
C GLU A 536 13.71 22.74 -19.56
N ILE A 537 12.45 22.57 -19.98
CA ILE A 537 11.33 23.33 -19.39
C ILE A 537 11.18 23.04 -17.90
N ARG A 538 11.42 21.78 -17.46
CA ARG A 538 11.40 21.41 -16.06
C ARG A 538 12.57 22.00 -15.29
N TYR A 539 13.78 21.91 -15.84
CA TYR A 539 14.98 22.46 -15.20
C TYR A 539 14.88 23.98 -15.00
N ARG A 540 14.29 24.67 -15.98
CA ARG A 540 14.05 26.12 -15.95
C ARG A 540 13.09 26.52 -14.84
N ASN A 541 11.97 25.82 -14.70
CA ASN A 541 10.93 26.09 -13.74
C ASN A 541 11.10 25.38 -12.39
N ALA A 542 12.08 24.48 -12.25
CA ALA A 542 12.26 23.68 -11.04
C ALA A 542 12.40 24.56 -9.79
N ILE A 543 11.67 24.17 -8.73
CA ILE A 543 11.81 24.80 -7.42
C ILE A 543 13.22 24.57 -6.87
N ARG A 544 13.81 25.59 -6.25
CA ARG A 544 15.15 25.57 -5.64
C ARG A 544 15.12 26.03 -4.19
N PRO A 545 16.10 25.61 -3.36
CA PRO A 545 16.20 26.07 -1.96
C PRO A 545 16.08 27.58 -1.81
N GLY A 546 15.21 28.03 -0.90
CA GLY A 546 14.93 29.46 -0.65
C GLY A 546 13.84 30.06 -1.55
N GLU A 547 13.39 29.36 -2.58
CA GLU A 547 12.28 29.80 -3.42
C GLU A 547 10.93 29.44 -2.81
N VAL A 548 9.86 29.97 -3.38
CA VAL A 548 8.49 29.83 -2.89
C VAL A 548 7.70 28.89 -3.80
N LEU A 549 7.15 27.82 -3.25
CA LEU A 549 6.19 26.96 -3.96
C LEU A 549 4.90 27.73 -4.29
N PRO A 550 4.12 27.31 -5.29
CA PRO A 550 2.85 27.93 -5.61
C PRO A 550 1.91 28.07 -4.41
N ASN A 551 1.91 27.12 -3.47
CA ASN A 551 1.11 27.18 -2.24
C ASN A 551 1.61 28.19 -1.19
N GLY A 552 2.69 28.92 -1.46
CA GLY A 552 3.25 29.96 -0.59
C GLY A 552 4.33 29.51 0.38
N GLN A 553 4.65 28.22 0.47
CA GLN A 553 5.71 27.72 1.33
C GLN A 553 7.09 28.01 0.76
N ILE A 554 7.96 28.60 1.57
CA ILE A 554 9.39 28.74 1.25
C ILE A 554 10.04 27.37 1.51
N VAL A 555 10.70 26.83 0.48
CA VAL A 555 11.37 25.53 0.60
C VAL A 555 12.79 25.68 1.14
N ASP A 556 13.22 24.72 1.93
CA ASP A 556 14.51 24.73 2.61
C ASP A 556 15.63 24.06 1.80
N ALA A 557 16.80 23.91 2.43
CA ALA A 557 17.99 23.32 1.82
C ALA A 557 17.83 21.83 1.43
N SER A 558 16.78 21.12 1.95
CA SER A 558 16.51 19.72 1.62
C SER A 558 15.79 19.54 0.28
N THR A 559 15.54 20.60 -0.48
CA THR A 559 14.82 20.56 -1.76
C THR A 559 15.70 20.05 -2.87
N GLY A 560 15.44 18.85 -3.36
CA GLY A 560 16.32 18.10 -4.27
C GLY A 560 15.78 17.89 -5.69
N LEU A 561 14.82 18.68 -6.19
CA LEU A 561 14.27 18.50 -7.54
C LEU A 561 15.33 18.66 -8.63
N VAL A 562 16.19 19.68 -8.52
CA VAL A 562 17.26 19.94 -9.50
C VAL A 562 18.21 18.75 -9.56
N GLU A 563 18.62 18.21 -8.42
CA GLU A 563 19.51 17.06 -8.33
C GLU A 563 18.87 15.80 -8.92
N THR A 564 17.56 15.61 -8.79
CA THR A 564 16.88 14.49 -9.46
C THR A 564 16.83 14.64 -10.97
N LEU A 565 16.65 15.88 -11.48
CA LEU A 565 16.71 16.20 -12.91
C LEU A 565 18.11 15.97 -13.50
N GLU A 566 19.14 16.41 -12.79
CA GLU A 566 20.54 16.22 -13.18
C GLU A 566 20.93 14.74 -13.17
N ALA A 567 20.45 13.96 -12.19
CA ALA A 567 20.74 12.53 -12.06
C ALA A 567 20.24 11.68 -13.23
N VAL A 568 19.19 12.12 -13.94
CA VAL A 568 18.67 11.41 -15.12
C VAL A 568 19.16 12.00 -16.45
N LYS A 569 19.89 13.12 -16.42
CA LYS A 569 20.24 13.89 -17.64
C LYS A 569 21.06 13.09 -18.63
N GLU A 570 22.08 12.37 -18.18
CA GLU A 570 22.95 11.56 -19.04
C GLU A 570 22.15 10.46 -19.76
N ASP A 571 21.31 9.72 -19.03
CA ASP A 571 20.45 8.67 -19.60
C ASP A 571 19.41 9.26 -20.58
N TYR A 572 18.85 10.44 -20.26
CA TYR A 572 17.93 11.16 -21.14
C TYR A 572 18.58 11.57 -22.46
N ASP A 573 19.74 12.23 -22.40
CA ASP A 573 20.48 12.70 -23.57
C ASP A 573 20.99 11.52 -24.42
N ALA A 574 21.42 10.43 -23.79
CA ALA A 574 21.84 9.22 -24.49
C ALA A 574 20.67 8.61 -25.28
N ALA A 575 19.46 8.56 -24.71
CA ALA A 575 18.27 8.09 -25.40
C ALA A 575 17.88 9.01 -26.57
N MET A 576 17.89 10.33 -26.35
CA MET A 576 17.64 11.34 -27.40
C MET A 576 18.62 11.21 -28.56
N THR A 577 19.93 11.11 -28.28
CA THR A 577 21.00 10.96 -29.28
C THR A 577 20.87 9.67 -30.08
N ALA A 578 20.45 8.57 -29.41
CA ALA A 578 20.13 7.32 -30.06
C ALA A 578 18.82 7.36 -30.89
N GLY A 579 18.11 8.50 -30.82
CA GLY A 579 16.79 8.72 -31.42
C GLY A 579 15.76 7.72 -30.90
N LYS A 580 15.82 7.31 -29.63
CA LYS A 580 14.80 6.50 -28.96
C LYS A 580 13.68 7.38 -28.46
N PRO A 581 12.42 6.90 -28.46
CA PRO A 581 11.34 7.61 -27.81
C PRO A 581 11.59 7.65 -26.29
N VAL A 582 11.82 8.84 -25.75
CA VAL A 582 12.05 9.07 -24.31
C VAL A 582 11.09 10.10 -23.80
N GLY A 583 10.42 9.79 -22.70
CA GLY A 583 9.56 10.71 -21.98
C GLY A 583 10.05 10.94 -20.56
N ILE A 584 9.62 12.05 -19.96
CA ILE A 584 10.03 12.50 -18.63
C ILE A 584 8.84 12.98 -17.81
N GLY A 585 8.89 12.78 -16.51
CA GLY A 585 7.96 13.33 -15.52
C GLY A 585 8.68 13.66 -14.24
N CYS A 586 8.25 14.75 -13.59
CA CYS A 586 8.69 15.15 -12.26
C CYS A 586 7.55 15.08 -11.25
N ALA A 587 7.88 15.00 -9.98
CA ALA A 587 6.88 15.06 -8.92
C ALA A 587 7.48 15.64 -7.63
N MET A 588 6.59 16.19 -6.79
CA MET A 588 6.83 16.36 -5.37
C MET A 588 5.77 15.60 -4.58
N LYS A 589 6.10 15.16 -3.38
CA LYS A 589 5.16 14.56 -2.44
C LYS A 589 5.55 14.88 -1.01
N ASN A 590 4.57 15.32 -0.25
CA ASN A 590 4.76 15.56 1.18
C ASN A 590 5.20 14.28 1.92
N ALA A 591 6.08 14.45 2.92
CA ALA A 591 6.33 13.50 3.99
C ALA A 591 5.72 14.04 5.27
N GLY A 592 4.83 13.25 5.89
CA GLY A 592 3.97 13.70 6.99
C GLY A 592 2.57 14.12 6.53
N VAL A 593 1.65 14.26 7.51
CA VAL A 593 0.24 14.60 7.24
C VAL A 593 0.11 16.05 6.77
N GLY A 594 0.70 17.01 7.50
CA GLY A 594 0.71 18.42 7.12
C GLY A 594 -0.64 19.14 7.22
N VAL A 595 -0.71 20.31 6.58
CA VAL A 595 -1.88 21.17 6.40
C VAL A 595 -2.62 21.51 7.70
N GLY A 596 -1.86 21.72 8.80
CA GLY A 596 -2.42 22.06 10.11
C GLY A 596 -2.95 20.89 10.91
N ILE A 597 -2.92 19.66 10.37
CA ILE A 597 -3.35 18.46 11.11
C ILE A 597 -2.21 18.02 12.03
N PRO A 598 -2.47 17.81 13.35
CA PRO A 598 -1.45 17.31 14.26
C PRO A 598 -0.86 15.99 13.79
N ASP A 599 0.45 15.95 13.61
CA ASP A 599 1.18 14.78 13.13
C ASP A 599 2.25 14.39 14.16
N THR A 600 1.91 13.43 15.03
CA THR A 600 2.73 13.08 16.19
C THR A 600 3.33 11.69 16.02
N GLY A 601 4.65 11.60 16.18
CA GLY A 601 5.38 10.33 16.34
C GLY A 601 5.72 10.08 17.79
N ARG A 602 5.68 8.82 18.21
CA ARG A 602 6.00 8.39 19.58
C ARG A 602 6.73 7.06 19.59
N VAL A 603 7.77 6.99 20.43
CA VAL A 603 8.58 5.78 20.63
C VAL A 603 8.88 5.62 22.12
N LYS A 604 8.82 4.39 22.61
CA LYS A 604 9.42 3.98 23.87
C LYS A 604 10.59 3.04 23.60
N LEU A 605 11.72 3.30 24.24
CA LEU A 605 12.84 2.37 24.31
C LEU A 605 12.88 1.82 25.73
N ILE A 606 12.85 0.50 25.87
CA ILE A 606 12.82 -0.18 27.16
C ILE A 606 13.87 -1.27 27.16
N VAL A 607 14.69 -1.34 28.23
CA VAL A 607 15.56 -2.49 28.42
C VAL A 607 14.77 -3.58 29.13
N GLU A 608 14.53 -4.70 28.45
CA GLU A 608 13.72 -5.79 28.96
C GLU A 608 14.53 -6.82 29.76
N ASP A 609 13.89 -7.92 30.17
CA ASP A 609 14.48 -8.97 30.99
C ASP A 609 15.64 -9.72 30.33
N ASP A 610 15.67 -9.75 28.98
CA ASP A 610 16.73 -10.32 28.16
C ASP A 610 18.00 -9.42 28.06
N GLU A 611 18.01 -8.29 28.79
CA GLU A 611 19.08 -7.28 28.79
C GLU A 611 19.27 -6.60 27.40
N LYS A 612 18.27 -6.66 26.52
CA LYS A 612 18.27 -5.95 25.23
C LYS A 612 17.37 -4.72 25.27
N LEU A 613 17.65 -3.79 24.36
CA LEU A 613 16.84 -2.60 24.15
C LEU A 613 15.69 -2.92 23.19
N HIS A 614 14.46 -2.87 23.69
CA HIS A 614 13.26 -3.06 22.89
C HIS A 614 12.70 -1.72 22.41
N ILE A 615 12.34 -1.66 21.11
CA ILE A 615 11.74 -0.49 20.47
C ILE A 615 10.24 -0.72 20.35
N TYR A 616 9.44 0.08 21.06
CA TYR A 616 7.98 0.07 21.01
C TYR A 616 7.43 1.32 20.33
N SER A 617 6.62 1.13 19.31
CA SER A 617 5.87 2.21 18.63
C SER A 617 4.56 1.70 18.06
N GLY A 618 3.51 2.53 18.09
CA GLY A 618 2.23 2.26 17.45
C GLY A 618 2.25 2.35 15.92
N ALA A 619 3.39 2.72 15.34
CA ALA A 619 3.57 2.76 13.89
C ALA A 619 3.58 1.35 13.27
N SER A 620 2.67 1.08 12.35
CA SER A 620 2.56 -0.23 11.70
C SER A 620 3.62 -0.43 10.62
N CYS A 621 4.30 -1.59 10.63
CA CYS A 621 5.16 -2.02 9.54
C CYS A 621 4.35 -2.85 8.53
N ILE A 622 3.95 -2.23 7.41
CA ILE A 622 3.11 -2.86 6.36
C ILE A 622 3.93 -3.57 5.26
N GLY A 623 5.23 -3.75 5.49
CA GLY A 623 6.18 -4.35 4.55
C GLY A 623 7.32 -3.43 4.12
N GLN A 624 7.20 -2.12 4.32
CA GLN A 624 8.18 -1.11 3.91
C GLN A 624 9.52 -1.16 4.67
N GLY A 625 9.58 -1.81 5.84
CA GLY A 625 10.84 -2.00 6.57
C GLY A 625 11.05 -1.07 7.75
N LEU A 626 9.98 -0.55 8.34
CA LEU A 626 10.06 0.39 9.47
C LEU A 626 10.94 -0.14 10.63
N GLY A 627 10.81 -1.42 10.99
CA GLY A 627 11.62 -2.02 12.06
C GLY A 627 13.14 -1.88 11.81
N THR A 628 13.57 -2.17 10.58
CA THR A 628 14.99 -2.00 10.19
C THR A 628 15.43 -0.54 10.25
N VAL A 629 14.57 0.38 9.77
CA VAL A 629 14.82 1.83 9.84
C VAL A 629 15.01 2.29 11.29
N LEU A 630 14.13 1.87 12.19
CA LEU A 630 14.24 2.26 13.61
C LEU A 630 15.48 1.67 14.29
N VAL A 631 15.85 0.42 13.99
CA VAL A 631 17.09 -0.19 14.47
C VAL A 631 18.31 0.61 13.97
N GLN A 632 18.37 0.97 12.67
CA GLN A 632 19.46 1.80 12.16
C GLN A 632 19.51 3.20 12.82
N MET A 633 18.35 3.79 13.12
CA MET A 633 18.29 5.05 13.88
C MET A 633 18.82 4.90 15.30
N VAL A 634 18.49 3.81 16.01
CA VAL A 634 19.04 3.56 17.35
C VAL A 634 20.55 3.36 17.28
N VAL A 635 21.05 2.50 16.38
CA VAL A 635 22.51 2.27 16.23
C VAL A 635 23.25 3.57 15.88
N THR A 636 22.65 4.43 15.05
CA THR A 636 23.28 5.71 14.67
C THR A 636 23.36 6.71 15.83
N ASN A 637 22.37 6.71 16.71
CA ASN A 637 22.24 7.71 17.78
C ASN A 637 22.64 7.18 19.16
N THR A 638 23.20 5.95 19.23
CA THR A 638 23.70 5.34 20.49
C THR A 638 25.03 4.64 20.26
N ASP A 639 25.58 4.07 21.32
CA ASP A 639 26.77 3.21 21.28
C ASP A 639 26.44 1.71 21.20
N LEU A 640 25.15 1.38 20.94
CA LEU A 640 24.65 0.01 20.88
C LEU A 640 24.87 -0.62 19.50
N LYS A 641 25.04 -1.95 19.50
CA LYS A 641 25.04 -2.75 18.27
C LYS A 641 23.63 -3.21 17.92
N HIS A 642 23.39 -3.55 16.67
CA HIS A 642 22.10 -4.06 16.24
C HIS A 642 21.66 -5.34 16.98
N GLU A 643 22.59 -6.17 17.43
CA GLU A 643 22.37 -7.40 18.21
C GLU A 643 21.77 -7.13 19.59
N ASP A 644 22.00 -5.94 20.13
CA ASP A 644 21.50 -5.49 21.44
C ASP A 644 20.07 -4.91 21.33
N ILE A 645 19.47 -4.88 20.13
CA ILE A 645 18.23 -4.18 19.87
C ILE A 645 17.18 -5.14 19.33
N VAL A 646 15.96 -5.05 19.87
CA VAL A 646 14.78 -5.78 19.42
C VAL A 646 13.71 -4.80 18.94
N TYR A 647 13.18 -4.99 17.75
CA TYR A 647 12.02 -4.24 17.27
C TYR A 647 10.73 -5.02 17.56
N GLU A 648 9.84 -4.38 18.31
CA GLU A 648 8.54 -4.94 18.64
C GLU A 648 7.47 -4.51 17.63
N ARG A 649 6.59 -5.45 17.24
CA ARG A 649 5.43 -5.12 16.40
C ARG A 649 4.46 -4.24 17.15
N SER A 650 3.79 -3.33 16.45
CA SER A 650 2.79 -2.43 17.02
C SER A 650 1.75 -3.19 17.83
N ASN A 651 1.52 -2.75 19.05
CA ASN A 651 0.50 -3.24 19.96
C ASN A 651 -0.09 -2.06 20.75
N THR A 652 -1.27 -2.24 21.36
CA THR A 652 -1.98 -1.11 21.97
C THR A 652 -1.89 -1.04 23.49
N TRP A 653 -1.11 -1.92 24.14
CA TRP A 653 -0.95 -1.91 25.61
C TRP A 653 0.42 -1.41 26.08
N ILE A 654 1.49 -1.51 25.28
CA ILE A 654 2.81 -0.96 25.57
C ILE A 654 3.22 0.14 24.59
N SER A 655 3.00 -0.11 23.29
CA SER A 655 3.41 0.82 22.25
C SER A 655 2.61 2.11 22.30
N PRO A 656 3.25 3.28 22.35
CA PRO A 656 2.54 4.55 22.32
C PRO A 656 1.96 4.78 20.91
N ASP A 657 0.78 5.37 20.84
CA ASP A 657 0.17 5.73 19.56
C ASP A 657 1.07 6.67 18.77
N SER A 658 1.53 6.25 17.60
CA SER A 658 2.39 7.00 16.69
C SER A 658 1.68 7.35 15.37
N GLY A 659 0.37 7.28 15.37
CA GLY A 659 -0.50 7.56 14.21
C GLY A 659 -0.45 6.49 13.11
N THR A 660 -1.40 6.59 12.20
CA THR A 660 -1.53 5.68 11.06
C THR A 660 -0.30 5.71 10.15
N THR A 661 0.13 4.55 9.65
CA THR A 661 1.17 4.44 8.62
C THR A 661 0.58 4.85 7.28
N SER A 662 0.66 6.13 6.98
CA SER A 662 0.13 6.82 5.81
C SER A 662 1.05 8.00 5.45
N GLY A 663 0.83 8.71 4.34
CA GLY A 663 1.47 9.99 4.02
C GLY A 663 3.00 10.00 4.05
N SER A 664 3.65 8.86 3.86
CA SER A 664 5.13 8.71 3.93
C SER A 664 5.76 9.23 5.25
N ARG A 665 4.98 9.20 6.35
CA ARG A 665 5.30 9.91 7.60
C ARG A 665 6.25 9.17 8.56
N GLN A 666 6.29 7.83 8.54
CA GLN A 666 6.90 7.08 9.64
C GLN A 666 8.42 7.29 9.78
N THR A 667 9.16 7.30 8.67
CA THR A 667 10.62 7.57 8.72
C THR A 667 10.91 8.95 9.31
N LEU A 668 10.11 9.96 8.93
CA LEU A 668 10.28 11.35 9.40
C LEU A 668 9.79 11.51 10.85
N VAL A 669 8.52 11.23 11.11
CA VAL A 669 7.85 11.61 12.35
C VAL A 669 8.16 10.63 13.48
N THR A 670 8.02 9.31 13.23
CA THR A 670 8.38 8.28 14.21
C THR A 670 9.89 8.15 14.35
N GLY A 671 10.67 8.33 13.26
CA GLY A 671 12.12 8.34 13.31
C GLY A 671 12.68 9.46 14.16
N GLU A 672 12.13 10.68 14.07
CA GLU A 672 12.53 11.78 14.97
C GLU A 672 12.18 11.51 16.44
N ALA A 673 11.01 10.91 16.68
CA ALA A 673 10.65 10.47 18.03
C ALA A 673 11.64 9.42 18.59
N CYS A 674 12.08 8.48 17.73
CA CYS A 674 13.09 7.48 18.06
C CYS A 674 14.44 8.15 18.42
N ARG A 675 14.90 9.09 17.59
CA ARG A 675 16.13 9.85 17.83
C ARG A 675 16.10 10.56 19.19
N ARG A 676 14.97 11.20 19.53
CA ARG A 676 14.79 11.87 20.84
C ARG A 676 14.76 10.90 22.03
N ALA A 677 14.24 9.69 21.82
CA ALA A 677 14.31 8.65 22.85
C ALA A 677 15.76 8.17 23.06
N CYS A 678 16.54 8.06 21.97
CA CYS A 678 17.96 7.74 22.05
C CYS A 678 18.78 8.79 22.80
N GLU A 679 18.49 10.08 22.64
CA GLU A 679 19.16 11.16 23.41
C GLU A 679 19.01 10.91 24.92
N LYS A 680 17.82 10.59 25.40
CA LYS A 680 17.56 10.29 26.81
C LYS A 680 18.25 9.00 27.29
N LEU A 681 18.31 7.98 26.43
CA LEU A 681 19.06 6.75 26.71
C LEU A 681 20.55 7.06 26.90
N MET A 682 21.11 7.90 26.01
CA MET A 682 22.52 8.25 26.00
C MET A 682 22.93 9.08 27.24
N GLU A 683 22.03 9.79 27.89
CA GLU A 683 22.29 10.44 29.18
C GLU A 683 22.75 9.40 30.22
N ASP A 684 22.07 8.28 30.35
CA ASP A 684 22.42 7.20 31.25
C ASP A 684 23.67 6.43 30.79
N ARG A 685 23.81 6.17 29.50
CA ARG A 685 25.00 5.51 28.93
C ARG A 685 26.26 6.33 29.16
N THR A 686 26.19 7.63 28.94
CA THR A 686 27.31 8.55 29.16
C THR A 686 27.66 8.65 30.65
N ALA A 687 26.69 8.45 31.54
CA ALA A 687 26.93 8.31 32.99
C ALA A 687 27.56 6.95 33.40
N GLY A 688 27.84 6.07 32.41
CA GLY A 688 28.55 4.79 32.62
C GLY A 688 27.64 3.59 32.91
N LYS A 689 26.30 3.73 32.81
CA LYS A 689 25.37 2.62 33.02
C LYS A 689 25.41 1.64 31.84
N GLN A 690 25.44 0.34 32.15
CA GLN A 690 25.27 -0.72 31.14
C GLN A 690 23.80 -1.06 30.98
N LEU A 691 23.41 -1.78 29.90
CA LEU A 691 21.99 -2.16 29.64
C LEU A 691 21.35 -2.85 30.86
N LYS A 692 22.06 -3.80 31.49
CA LYS A 692 21.60 -4.49 32.69
C LYS A 692 21.22 -3.56 33.87
N ASP A 693 21.89 -2.38 33.95
CA ASP A 693 21.66 -1.40 35.02
C ASP A 693 20.43 -0.51 34.72
N MET A 694 19.92 -0.61 33.52
CA MET A 694 18.77 0.21 33.02
C MET A 694 17.50 -0.62 32.81
N LYS A 695 17.49 -1.89 33.26
CA LYS A 695 16.38 -2.81 33.14
C LYS A 695 15.06 -2.21 33.64
N GLY A 696 14.00 -2.32 32.85
CA GLY A 696 12.66 -1.77 33.15
C GLY A 696 12.56 -0.24 33.01
N LYS A 697 13.65 0.48 32.71
CA LYS A 697 13.62 1.92 32.52
C LYS A 697 13.07 2.24 31.12
N VAL A 698 12.12 3.20 31.07
CA VAL A 698 11.47 3.67 29.86
C VAL A 698 12.09 4.98 29.39
N TYR A 699 12.58 5.00 28.15
CA TYR A 699 13.05 6.22 27.49
C TYR A 699 12.03 6.60 26.42
N TYR A 700 11.26 7.65 26.68
CA TYR A 700 10.16 8.09 25.82
C TYR A 700 10.57 9.25 24.94
N GLY A 701 10.37 9.11 23.63
CA GLY A 701 10.53 10.15 22.64
C GLY A 701 9.21 10.50 21.98
N GLU A 702 8.99 11.79 21.74
CA GLU A 702 7.84 12.33 21.03
C GLU A 702 8.27 13.45 20.09
N TYR A 703 7.67 13.48 18.92
CA TYR A 703 7.82 14.57 17.97
C TYR A 703 6.46 14.95 17.37
N LEU A 704 6.10 16.22 17.49
CA LEU A 704 4.95 16.81 16.80
C LEU A 704 5.45 17.64 15.62
N ALA A 705 5.12 17.21 14.42
CA ALA A 705 5.35 17.96 13.20
C ALA A 705 4.32 19.11 13.12
N LYS A 706 4.79 20.34 13.34
CA LYS A 706 3.95 21.54 13.29
C LYS A 706 3.84 22.03 11.87
N THR A 707 2.61 22.21 11.40
CA THR A 707 2.29 22.75 10.07
C THR A 707 1.11 23.71 10.16
N ASP A 708 0.94 24.52 9.14
CA ASP A 708 -0.16 25.48 9.02
C ASP A 708 -1.26 24.94 8.10
N PRO A 709 -2.53 25.29 8.35
CA PRO A 709 -3.62 25.02 7.42
C PRO A 709 -3.35 25.65 6.04
N LEU A 710 -3.89 25.04 4.98
CA LEU A 710 -3.84 25.65 3.65
C LEU A 710 -4.53 27.02 3.67
N GLY A 711 -3.87 27.98 3.02
CA GLY A 711 -4.35 29.38 2.99
C GLY A 711 -4.20 30.12 4.32
N ALA A 712 -3.41 29.61 5.26
CA ALA A 712 -3.13 30.32 6.52
C ALA A 712 -2.55 31.71 6.25
N ASN A 713 -3.14 32.73 6.89
CA ASN A 713 -2.68 34.13 6.78
C ASN A 713 -1.51 34.36 7.75
N VAL A 714 -0.37 33.74 7.45
CA VAL A 714 0.89 33.90 8.18
C VAL A 714 2.02 34.25 7.22
N PRO A 715 3.09 34.92 7.66
CA PRO A 715 4.14 35.43 6.76
C PRO A 715 4.86 34.34 5.95
N ASN A 716 5.04 33.15 6.52
CA ASN A 716 5.77 32.03 5.90
C ASN A 716 5.01 30.74 6.23
N PRO A 717 3.93 30.41 5.51
CA PRO A 717 3.13 29.24 5.81
C PRO A 717 3.94 27.96 5.55
N VAL A 718 3.86 27.02 6.48
CA VAL A 718 4.49 25.70 6.36
C VAL A 718 3.38 24.67 6.21
N SER A 719 3.02 24.32 4.99
CA SER A 719 2.00 23.32 4.72
C SER A 719 2.48 21.90 5.07
N HIS A 720 3.77 21.61 4.86
CA HIS A 720 4.38 20.31 5.20
C HIS A 720 5.81 20.50 5.70
N VAL A 721 6.23 19.64 6.65
CA VAL A 721 7.59 19.71 7.24
C VAL A 721 8.66 19.36 6.22
N ALA A 722 8.37 18.43 5.30
CA ALA A 722 9.29 18.05 4.25
C ALA A 722 8.52 17.61 2.98
N TYR A 723 9.19 17.78 1.85
CA TYR A 723 8.78 17.22 0.56
C TYR A 723 9.89 16.31 0.02
N GLY A 724 9.50 15.15 -0.53
CA GLY A 724 10.36 14.38 -1.43
C GLY A 724 10.14 14.84 -2.87
N TYR A 725 11.20 14.78 -3.67
CA TYR A 725 11.17 15.11 -5.09
C TYR A 725 11.61 13.93 -5.93
N ALA A 726 11.11 13.84 -7.15
CA ALA A 726 11.49 12.76 -8.05
C ALA A 726 11.45 13.19 -9.50
N THR A 727 12.38 12.65 -10.28
CA THR A 727 12.36 12.70 -11.75
C THR A 727 12.49 11.29 -12.30
N GLN A 728 11.60 10.93 -13.21
CA GLN A 728 11.65 9.64 -13.90
C GLN A 728 11.65 9.83 -15.41
N ILE A 729 12.44 9.03 -16.11
CA ILE A 729 12.40 8.93 -17.56
C ILE A 729 12.02 7.52 -17.98
N CYS A 730 11.26 7.44 -19.07
CA CYS A 730 10.85 6.21 -19.70
C CYS A 730 11.38 6.15 -21.13
N VAL A 731 12.02 5.05 -21.50
CA VAL A 731 12.54 4.80 -22.86
C VAL A 731 11.78 3.64 -23.47
N LEU A 732 11.28 3.82 -24.70
CA LEU A 732 10.62 2.77 -25.45
C LEU A 732 11.54 2.18 -26.52
N ASP A 733 11.38 0.89 -26.80
CA ASP A 733 11.96 0.25 -27.95
C ASP A 733 11.32 0.79 -29.25
N LYS A 734 12.13 1.30 -30.15
CA LYS A 734 11.70 1.94 -31.40
C LYS A 734 10.84 1.07 -32.33
N LYS A 735 11.01 -0.24 -32.26
CA LYS A 735 10.36 -1.18 -33.19
C LYS A 735 9.05 -1.69 -32.63
N SER A 736 9.05 -2.04 -31.36
CA SER A 736 7.93 -2.71 -30.71
C SER A 736 7.02 -1.77 -29.91
N GLY A 737 7.48 -0.54 -29.58
CA GLY A 737 6.78 0.37 -28.66
C GLY A 737 6.71 -0.16 -27.23
N LYS A 738 7.42 -1.24 -26.89
CA LYS A 738 7.48 -1.76 -25.52
C LYS A 738 8.44 -0.96 -24.67
N LEU A 739 8.18 -0.95 -23.37
CA LEU A 739 9.10 -0.36 -22.40
C LEU A 739 10.46 -1.04 -22.45
N GLU A 740 11.52 -0.29 -22.71
CA GLU A 740 12.90 -0.78 -22.72
C GLU A 740 13.54 -0.57 -21.35
N SER A 741 13.42 0.65 -20.81
CA SER A 741 13.97 0.99 -19.51
C SER A 741 13.23 2.15 -18.85
N ILE A 742 13.31 2.20 -17.52
CA ILE A 742 12.89 3.35 -16.71
C ILE A 742 14.08 3.72 -15.80
N VAL A 743 14.47 4.99 -15.81
CA VAL A 743 15.43 5.54 -14.85
C VAL A 743 14.66 6.42 -13.88
N ALA A 744 14.79 6.16 -12.58
CA ALA A 744 13.99 6.79 -11.53
C ALA A 744 14.89 7.37 -10.45
N ALA A 745 15.11 8.69 -10.47
CA ALA A 745 15.87 9.43 -9.48
C ALA A 745 14.93 10.03 -8.43
N HIS A 746 15.23 9.76 -7.17
CA HIS A 746 14.40 10.19 -6.03
C HIS A 746 15.27 10.82 -4.95
N ASP A 747 14.90 12.03 -4.57
CA ASP A 747 15.38 12.68 -3.36
C ASP A 747 14.76 12.00 -2.12
N VAL A 748 15.62 11.53 -1.25
CA VAL A 748 15.24 10.82 -0.02
C VAL A 748 15.73 11.56 1.25
N GLY A 749 16.20 12.81 1.09
CA GLY A 749 16.97 13.51 2.11
C GLY A 749 18.26 12.74 2.38
N LYS A 750 18.39 12.16 3.58
CA LYS A 750 19.43 11.19 3.91
C LYS A 750 18.87 9.77 3.80
N ALA A 751 19.41 8.96 2.94
CA ALA A 751 19.01 7.55 2.83
C ALA A 751 19.33 6.80 4.12
N VAL A 752 18.32 6.27 4.82
CA VAL A 752 18.53 5.44 6.01
C VAL A 752 19.14 4.10 5.61
N ASN A 753 18.49 3.42 4.67
CA ASN A 753 18.94 2.16 4.08
C ASN A 753 18.82 2.23 2.56
N PRO A 754 19.90 2.51 1.82
CA PRO A 754 19.85 2.63 0.36
C PRO A 754 19.27 1.41 -0.34
N LEU A 755 19.53 0.20 0.18
CA LEU A 755 18.98 -1.06 -0.37
C LEU A 755 17.45 -1.09 -0.31
N SER A 756 16.87 -0.63 0.81
CA SER A 756 15.42 -0.53 0.99
C SER A 756 14.82 0.62 0.17
N CYS A 757 15.52 1.76 0.06
CA CYS A 757 15.09 2.89 -0.76
C CYS A 757 14.93 2.49 -2.22
N GLU A 758 15.93 1.84 -2.80
CA GLU A 758 15.87 1.30 -4.16
C GLU A 758 14.67 0.36 -4.35
N GLY A 759 14.45 -0.56 -3.40
CA GLY A 759 13.30 -1.47 -3.46
C GLY A 759 11.94 -0.75 -3.42
N GLN A 760 11.82 0.38 -2.69
CA GLN A 760 10.62 1.21 -2.70
C GLN A 760 10.44 1.91 -4.06
N ILE A 761 11.51 2.40 -4.67
CA ILE A 761 11.50 3.03 -6.00
C ILE A 761 11.06 2.02 -7.05
N GLU A 762 11.71 0.86 -7.13
CA GLU A 762 11.39 -0.20 -8.08
C GLU A 762 9.93 -0.66 -7.98
N GLY A 763 9.44 -0.87 -6.75
CA GLY A 763 8.05 -1.26 -6.50
C GLY A 763 7.04 -0.18 -6.87
N GLY A 764 7.34 1.08 -6.60
CA GLY A 764 6.50 2.23 -6.97
C GLY A 764 6.41 2.41 -8.48
N VAL A 765 7.53 2.32 -9.17
CA VAL A 765 7.61 2.38 -10.64
C VAL A 765 6.72 1.31 -11.27
N VAL A 766 6.86 0.03 -10.88
CA VAL A 766 6.07 -1.07 -11.49
C VAL A 766 4.58 -0.91 -11.18
N MET A 767 4.21 -0.45 -9.98
CA MET A 767 2.81 -0.15 -9.66
C MET A 767 2.25 0.94 -10.59
N SER A 768 2.98 2.01 -10.81
CA SER A 768 2.55 3.12 -11.67
C SER A 768 2.64 2.80 -13.17
N MET A 769 3.53 1.89 -13.58
CA MET A 769 3.46 1.30 -14.94
C MET A 769 2.11 0.64 -15.19
N GLY A 770 1.60 -0.11 -14.21
CA GLY A 770 0.28 -0.71 -14.27
C GLY A 770 -0.82 0.34 -14.43
N TYR A 771 -0.78 1.36 -13.59
CA TYR A 771 -1.71 2.50 -13.64
C TYR A 771 -1.69 3.23 -14.98
N ALA A 772 -0.50 3.44 -15.55
CA ALA A 772 -0.35 4.10 -16.83
C ALA A 772 -0.86 3.28 -18.03
N LEU A 773 -0.73 1.94 -17.99
CA LEU A 773 -0.81 1.15 -19.22
C LEU A 773 -1.99 0.17 -19.28
N ARG A 774 -2.47 -0.38 -18.12
CA ARG A 774 -3.44 -1.47 -18.21
C ARG A 774 -4.22 -1.82 -16.94
N GLU A 775 -3.88 -1.27 -15.79
CA GLU A 775 -4.65 -1.55 -14.56
C GLU A 775 -5.98 -0.81 -14.59
N GLN A 776 -7.04 -1.56 -14.37
CA GLN A 776 -8.41 -1.05 -14.33
C GLN A 776 -9.22 -1.80 -13.28
N TYR A 777 -10.17 -1.10 -12.68
CA TYR A 777 -11.19 -1.66 -11.80
C TYR A 777 -12.56 -1.17 -12.28
N PRO A 778 -13.06 -1.71 -13.42
CA PRO A 778 -14.33 -1.27 -13.98
C PRO A 778 -15.50 -1.66 -13.07
N ILE A 779 -16.45 -0.76 -12.97
CA ILE A 779 -17.69 -0.89 -12.22
C ILE A 779 -18.83 -0.75 -13.22
N ASP A 780 -19.83 -1.64 -13.16
CA ASP A 780 -20.98 -1.58 -14.07
C ASP A 780 -22.04 -0.55 -13.60
N GLU A 781 -23.07 -0.34 -14.42
CA GLU A 781 -24.17 0.59 -14.13
C GLU A 781 -24.98 0.23 -12.87
N ASN A 782 -24.83 -0.96 -12.32
CA ASN A 782 -25.40 -1.39 -11.04
C ASN A 782 -24.42 -1.26 -9.88
N CYS A 783 -23.35 -0.47 -10.03
CA CYS A 783 -22.29 -0.24 -9.07
C CYS A 783 -21.53 -1.52 -8.68
N LYS A 784 -21.50 -2.52 -9.52
CA LYS A 784 -20.88 -3.81 -9.27
C LYS A 784 -19.52 -3.89 -9.94
N PRO A 785 -18.45 -4.18 -9.21
CA PRO A 785 -17.15 -4.47 -9.82
C PRO A 785 -17.16 -5.83 -10.51
N ILE A 786 -16.62 -5.90 -11.74
CA ILE A 786 -16.60 -7.10 -12.57
C ILE A 786 -15.25 -7.82 -12.61
N GLN A 787 -14.30 -7.43 -11.74
CA GLN A 787 -12.92 -7.90 -11.77
C GLN A 787 -12.66 -9.06 -10.80
N LYS A 788 -11.83 -10.00 -11.29
CA LYS A 788 -11.12 -10.99 -10.50
C LYS A 788 -9.67 -10.53 -10.34
N TYR A 789 -8.96 -11.04 -9.33
CA TYR A 789 -7.56 -10.67 -9.07
C TYR A 789 -6.66 -10.84 -10.32
N GLY A 790 -6.79 -11.97 -11.01
CA GLY A 790 -6.03 -12.25 -12.24
C GLY A 790 -6.35 -11.34 -13.42
N SER A 791 -7.48 -10.60 -13.38
CA SER A 791 -7.92 -9.71 -14.44
C SER A 791 -7.63 -8.22 -14.18
N LEU A 792 -6.98 -7.87 -13.06
CA LEU A 792 -6.69 -6.47 -12.70
C LEU A 792 -5.64 -5.77 -13.60
N GLY A 793 -4.91 -6.51 -14.42
CA GLY A 793 -3.89 -5.93 -15.29
C GLY A 793 -2.51 -5.75 -14.66
N LEU A 794 -2.22 -6.42 -13.55
CA LEU A 794 -0.93 -6.32 -12.86
C LEU A 794 0.22 -6.81 -13.74
N PHE A 795 1.37 -6.12 -13.68
CA PHE A 795 2.60 -6.57 -14.34
C PHE A 795 3.20 -7.80 -13.65
N ARG A 796 3.76 -8.70 -14.45
CA ARG A 796 4.47 -9.91 -14.01
C ARG A 796 5.97 -9.76 -14.22
N SER A 797 6.76 -10.62 -13.59
CA SER A 797 8.24 -10.58 -13.64
C SER A 797 8.83 -10.49 -15.04
N HIS A 798 8.25 -11.21 -16.00
CA HIS A 798 8.74 -11.26 -17.39
C HIS A 798 8.34 -10.05 -18.26
N GLU A 799 7.47 -9.18 -17.75
CA GLU A 799 6.98 -7.99 -18.45
C GLU A 799 7.64 -6.68 -17.97
N VAL A 800 8.37 -6.75 -16.85
CA VAL A 800 9.02 -5.58 -16.28
C VAL A 800 10.29 -5.22 -17.06
N PRO A 801 10.45 -3.96 -17.50
CA PRO A 801 11.65 -3.50 -18.21
C PRO A 801 12.85 -3.42 -17.25
N LYS A 802 14.00 -2.96 -17.78
CA LYS A 802 15.11 -2.57 -16.91
C LYS A 802 14.74 -1.35 -16.10
N ILE A 803 14.93 -1.40 -14.79
CA ILE A 803 14.70 -0.26 -13.89
C ILE A 803 16.03 0.11 -13.24
N LYS A 804 16.44 1.38 -13.41
CA LYS A 804 17.60 1.98 -12.75
C LYS A 804 17.08 2.92 -11.66
N ALA A 805 17.11 2.48 -10.42
CA ALA A 805 16.79 3.31 -9.27
C ALA A 805 18.02 4.14 -8.87
N ILE A 806 17.86 5.45 -8.75
CA ILE A 806 18.89 6.38 -8.30
C ILE A 806 18.39 7.02 -7.01
N VAL A 807 19.10 6.78 -5.93
CA VAL A 807 18.87 7.42 -4.62
C VAL A 807 19.67 8.70 -4.58
N VAL A 808 18.99 9.83 -4.49
CA VAL A 808 19.61 11.15 -4.38
C VAL A 808 19.60 11.56 -2.91
N ASP A 809 20.78 11.68 -2.31
CA ASP A 809 20.95 12.24 -0.96
C ASP A 809 20.97 13.76 -1.05
N LYS A 810 19.95 14.44 -0.49
CA LYS A 810 19.90 15.90 -0.40
C LYS A 810 19.83 16.31 1.08
N PRO A 811 20.98 16.56 1.71
CA PRO A 811 21.01 16.98 3.10
C PRO A 811 20.40 18.38 3.28
N GLY A 812 19.85 18.66 4.45
CA GLY A 812 19.27 19.97 4.79
C GLY A 812 18.17 19.89 5.81
N LEU A 813 17.43 18.78 5.85
CA LEU A 813 16.40 18.53 6.86
C LEU A 813 17.04 18.29 8.24
N LYS A 814 16.53 18.99 9.27
CA LYS A 814 17.11 18.98 10.63
C LYS A 814 16.50 17.91 11.56
N VAL A 815 15.48 17.20 11.13
CA VAL A 815 14.79 16.15 11.90
C VAL A 815 15.07 14.78 11.31
N ALA A 816 14.83 13.71 12.06
CA ALA A 816 14.97 12.32 11.64
C ALA A 816 16.32 12.01 10.96
N CYS A 817 17.43 12.58 11.47
CA CYS A 817 18.76 12.46 10.89
C CYS A 817 18.83 12.90 9.40
N GLY A 818 17.91 13.76 8.96
CA GLY A 818 17.82 14.23 7.58
C GLY A 818 17.02 13.35 6.63
N ALA A 819 16.39 12.29 7.11
CA ALA A 819 15.68 11.32 6.27
C ALA A 819 14.26 11.78 5.92
N ILE A 820 13.84 11.56 4.67
CA ILE A 820 12.50 11.83 4.17
C ILE A 820 11.82 10.50 3.82
N GLY A 821 10.52 10.36 4.15
CA GLY A 821 9.74 9.18 3.78
C GLY A 821 9.45 9.15 2.28
N ILE A 822 9.67 8.00 1.63
CA ILE A 822 9.51 7.82 0.18
C ILE A 822 8.43 6.81 -0.21
N GLY A 823 7.53 6.47 0.71
CA GLY A 823 6.52 5.45 0.47
C GLY A 823 5.62 5.72 -0.75
N GLU A 824 5.32 6.98 -1.05
CA GLU A 824 4.34 7.38 -2.06
C GLU A 824 4.97 7.98 -3.32
N ILE A 825 5.98 8.88 -3.17
CA ILE A 825 6.58 9.62 -4.28
C ILE A 825 7.05 8.71 -5.44
N THR A 826 7.47 7.50 -5.11
CA THR A 826 8.03 6.52 -6.05
C THR A 826 7.05 6.07 -7.14
N SER A 827 5.73 6.25 -6.93
CA SER A 827 4.67 5.88 -7.88
C SER A 827 4.02 7.07 -8.58
N ILE A 828 4.57 8.29 -8.47
CA ILE A 828 3.89 9.48 -8.96
C ILE A 828 4.33 9.86 -10.38
N PRO A 829 5.61 10.10 -10.71
CA PRO A 829 6.00 10.65 -12.02
C PRO A 829 6.07 9.61 -13.15
N THR A 830 5.85 8.32 -12.86
CA THR A 830 5.99 7.23 -13.86
C THR A 830 4.94 7.35 -14.98
N ALA A 831 3.67 7.63 -14.64
CA ALA A 831 2.60 7.67 -15.64
C ALA A 831 2.81 8.81 -16.67
N PRO A 832 3.08 10.06 -16.28
CA PRO A 832 3.36 11.10 -17.27
C PRO A 832 4.65 10.85 -18.07
N ALA A 833 5.70 10.24 -17.47
CA ALA A 833 6.90 9.87 -18.21
C ALA A 833 6.60 8.84 -19.31
N ILE A 834 5.79 7.83 -19.02
CA ILE A 834 5.33 6.84 -20.00
C ILE A 834 4.47 7.49 -21.09
N ALA A 835 3.52 8.37 -20.71
CA ALA A 835 2.66 9.05 -21.67
C ALA A 835 3.46 9.93 -22.65
N ASP A 836 4.47 10.65 -22.17
CA ASP A 836 5.34 11.44 -23.03
C ASP A 836 6.21 10.54 -23.94
N ALA A 837 6.73 9.43 -23.44
CA ALA A 837 7.48 8.47 -24.26
C ALA A 837 6.62 7.91 -25.41
N TYR A 838 5.35 7.61 -25.19
CA TYR A 838 4.42 7.18 -26.25
C TYR A 838 4.15 8.30 -27.25
N PHE A 839 3.97 9.55 -26.80
CA PHE A 839 3.86 10.67 -27.72
C PHE A 839 5.12 10.82 -28.61
N ARG A 840 6.33 10.64 -28.04
CA ARG A 840 7.58 10.64 -28.84
C ARG A 840 7.70 9.43 -29.78
N TYR A 841 6.96 8.36 -29.51
CA TYR A 841 6.95 7.14 -30.33
C TYR A 841 6.01 7.26 -31.53
N ASP A 842 4.76 7.71 -31.33
CA ASP A 842 3.70 7.67 -32.35
C ASP A 842 3.07 9.03 -32.68
N GLY A 843 3.43 10.09 -31.96
CA GLY A 843 2.89 11.44 -32.18
C GLY A 843 1.47 11.65 -31.62
N ILE A 844 0.91 10.67 -30.89
CA ILE A 844 -0.46 10.76 -30.36
C ILE A 844 -0.43 11.14 -28.89
N ARG A 845 -0.98 12.32 -28.55
CA ARG A 845 -1.20 12.71 -27.14
C ARG A 845 -2.40 11.95 -26.57
N ARG A 846 -2.22 11.42 -25.36
CA ARG A 846 -3.24 10.71 -24.62
C ARG A 846 -3.50 11.45 -23.31
N TYR A 847 -4.75 11.65 -22.98
CA TYR A 847 -5.20 12.46 -21.85
C TYR A 847 -5.91 11.63 -20.78
N ASN A 848 -6.12 10.34 -21.06
CA ASN A 848 -6.80 9.41 -20.16
C ASN A 848 -5.87 8.25 -19.79
N LEU A 849 -6.00 7.74 -18.57
CA LEU A 849 -5.37 6.51 -18.13
C LEU A 849 -6.40 5.39 -17.99
N PRO A 850 -6.01 4.13 -18.20
CA PRO A 850 -4.73 3.72 -18.80
C PRO A 850 -4.65 4.15 -20.28
N LEU A 851 -3.42 4.33 -20.76
CA LEU A 851 -3.15 4.77 -22.14
C LEU A 851 -3.67 3.73 -23.14
N THR A 852 -4.42 4.19 -24.12
CA THR A 852 -4.92 3.37 -25.24
C THR A 852 -3.93 3.27 -26.39
N ASP A 853 -4.14 2.33 -27.31
CA ASP A 853 -3.31 2.10 -28.50
C ASP A 853 -1.83 1.87 -28.16
N THR A 854 -1.58 1.11 -27.09
CA THR A 854 -0.24 0.69 -26.67
C THR A 854 -0.08 -0.82 -26.79
N PRO A 855 1.17 -1.36 -26.87
CA PRO A 855 1.41 -2.80 -26.85
C PRO A 855 0.93 -3.51 -25.57
N TYR A 856 0.55 -2.76 -24.55
CA TYR A 856 0.10 -3.25 -23.26
C TYR A 856 -1.42 -3.16 -23.07
N GLU A 857 -2.12 -2.51 -24.02
CA GLU A 857 -3.57 -2.40 -23.98
C GLU A 857 -4.21 -3.79 -23.96
N ARG A 858 -5.13 -4.00 -23.05
CA ARG A 858 -5.87 -5.25 -22.95
C ARG A 858 -7.01 -5.21 -23.95
N LYS A 859 -6.91 -6.04 -24.96
CA LYS A 859 -8.06 -6.31 -25.85
C LYS A 859 -9.10 -7.05 -24.99
N GLY A 860 -10.27 -6.44 -24.82
CA GLY A 860 -11.37 -6.89 -23.98
C GLY A 860 -11.85 -8.30 -24.28
#